data_808330162ebdbaa68b5a9f40fbdfa046
#
_entry.id   808330162ebdbaa68b5a9f40fbdfa046
#
_cell.length_a   1.000
_cell.length_b   1.000
_cell.length_c   1.000
_cell.angle_alpha   90.00
_cell.angle_beta   90.00
_cell.angle_gamma   90.00
#
_symmetry.space_group_name_H-M   'P 1'
#
loop_
_entity.id
_entity.type
_entity.pdbx_description
1 polymer ?
#
loop_
_entity_poly.entity_id
_entity_poly.type
_entity_poly.pdbx_seq_one_letter_code
_entity_poly.pdbx_strand_id
1 'polypeptide(L)'
;MLTKLAKLRSCTYLHRQTRLSPVKLFSRQLVLPGGPGPAVIHGLPSPQKKLPLSYRNQLKNAKRVVVKLGSAVVTRDDECGLALGRLAAIVEQVSELQNAGKQMMVVTSGAVAYGKQRLRGEMSMQQTLRQSLNYSRNGPTSHPKSSYIEPRACAAVGQGGLVSLYETMFNQYGISVAQVLVTKPDFRDQYSRANLKTTLEELLKMHCIPIVNANDVVAPPPSQDVDLAGVISLKDNDSLAALFAVEMNADLLILLSDVDGIYTGPPDLETSRFIDVFRPGDIENIKFGGKSRVGLGGMESKVRAATWALENNCAVVIANGEFKDANIIKDIVNGRRIGTFFTLAEKIGASIEDQAAKAREGSRALQSLSPNQRAEIIYRLSELLLERQDDILSANQRDLDAARIAGNLPPPLMSRLALTNNKLKTLSDGLRKIADDSFSNVGRVLKATRLASGLELNQITVPIGVLMVIFESRPDALPQVAALAIASANGLLLKGGKEAYHSNHYLFSLVQEALSLHGAQGCPHASALISTRDEVSDLLQLENCIDLVIPRGSNELVRKIQAESKHIPVLGHSEGICHVYVDKDADMEMALQIVIDSKCDYPAACNAMETILVHRELLRTSAFDQVLDELRNNNVIVHAGPRLAKALPFGPVPAKSLKVEYSSLECAMEIVDDVEDAIRHINEHGSAHTDAIVTDCDRIAKRFIQGVDSACVFHNASTRFADGYRFGLGAEVGISTSRIHARGPVGVEGLLTTKWLLRGDGHLVSQFGEDGKCKFVHEQLEVYPDSYNKRTASE
;
A
#
# COMPACT_ATOMS: atom_id res chain seq x y z
N MET A 1 -30.61 3.51 -51.38
CA MET A 1 -31.87 2.78 -51.29
C MET A 1 -32.39 3.05 -49.89
N LEU A 2 -33.04 4.18 -49.69
CA LEU A 2 -34.47 4.45 -49.98
C LEU A 2 -35.41 3.47 -49.26
N THR A 3 -36.06 4.08 -48.30
CA THR A 3 -37.49 4.17 -48.01
C THR A 3 -37.98 3.16 -46.95
N LYS A 4 -38.71 3.56 -45.92
CA LYS A 4 -39.95 4.29 -45.71
C LYS A 4 -40.15 4.51 -44.17
N LEU A 5 -40.27 5.67 -43.64
CA LEU A 5 -41.42 6.56 -43.51
C LEU A 5 -42.72 5.96 -42.91
N ALA A 6 -42.98 6.49 -41.68
CA ALA A 6 -44.24 7.16 -41.29
C ALA A 6 -45.45 6.32 -40.89
N LYS A 7 -45.98 6.69 -39.73
CA LYS A 7 -47.36 7.10 -39.37
C LYS A 7 -47.53 7.06 -37.86
N LEU A 8 -47.60 8.13 -37.15
CA LEU A 8 -48.66 9.13 -36.90
C LEU A 8 -50.00 8.62 -36.35
N ARG A 9 -50.36 9.34 -35.31
CA ARG A 9 -51.70 9.63 -34.75
C ARG A 9 -52.12 8.72 -33.60
N SER A 10 -52.67 9.18 -32.57
CA SER A 10 -53.28 10.35 -31.96
C SER A 10 -54.37 9.94 -30.99
N CYS A 11 -54.54 10.78 -29.93
CA CYS A 11 -55.77 11.00 -29.18
C CYS A 11 -56.27 9.85 -28.27
N THR A 12 -56.73 9.98 -27.07
CA THR A 12 -57.56 11.05 -26.45
C THR A 12 -57.77 10.78 -24.96
N TYR A 13 -57.81 11.82 -24.16
CA TYR A 13 -58.56 12.04 -22.92
C TYR A 13 -59.44 10.89 -22.40
N LEU A 14 -59.36 10.69 -21.09
CA LEU A 14 -60.57 10.63 -20.27
C LEU A 14 -60.28 10.90 -18.78
N HIS A 15 -60.89 11.96 -18.31
CA HIS A 15 -61.20 12.31 -16.93
C HIS A 15 -61.92 11.21 -16.19
N ARG A 16 -61.62 10.98 -14.91
CA ARG A 16 -62.67 10.78 -13.89
C ARG A 16 -62.22 11.23 -12.53
N GLN A 17 -62.90 12.22 -12.05
CA GLN A 17 -63.06 12.66 -10.66
C GLN A 17 -63.77 11.59 -9.84
N THR A 18 -63.50 11.57 -8.54
CA THR A 18 -64.46 11.49 -7.40
C THR A 18 -63.65 11.07 -6.17
N ARG A 19 -63.78 11.50 -4.97
CA ARG A 19 -64.63 12.39 -4.20
C ARG A 19 -64.00 12.60 -2.85
N LEU A 20 -64.11 13.78 -2.33
CA LEU A 20 -63.89 14.23 -0.97
C LEU A 20 -64.83 13.58 0.05
N SER A 21 -64.41 13.45 1.32
CA SER A 21 -65.20 13.91 2.50
C SER A 21 -64.57 13.51 3.84
N PRO A 22 -64.98 14.02 5.03
CA PRO A 22 -64.38 15.24 5.63
C PRO A 22 -64.01 15.15 7.13
N VAL A 23 -63.22 16.09 7.62
CA VAL A 23 -63.29 16.89 8.87
C VAL A 23 -63.75 16.25 10.17
N LYS A 24 -62.94 16.42 11.24
CA LYS A 24 -63.41 16.86 12.55
C LYS A 24 -62.45 17.83 13.22
N LEU A 25 -62.90 19.09 13.35
CA LEU A 25 -62.40 20.12 14.25
C LEU A 25 -62.71 19.74 15.73
N PHE A 26 -61.78 20.15 16.59
CA PHE A 26 -62.13 20.66 17.92
C PHE A 26 -61.25 21.84 18.30
N SER A 27 -61.91 22.95 18.52
CA SER A 27 -61.44 24.26 18.96
C SER A 27 -61.45 24.37 20.48
N ARG A 28 -60.56 25.20 21.04
CA ARG A 28 -60.77 26.19 22.15
C ARG A 28 -59.45 26.93 22.35
N GLN A 29 -59.37 28.15 21.95
CA GLN A 29 -59.62 29.48 22.61
C GLN A 29 -58.59 29.78 23.72
N LEU A 30 -57.73 30.71 23.39
CA LEU A 30 -57.58 32.16 23.65
C LEU A 30 -56.92 32.55 24.96
N VAL A 31 -55.77 33.21 24.84
CA VAL A 31 -55.51 34.51 25.49
C VAL A 31 -54.31 35.17 24.80
N LEU A 32 -54.49 36.38 24.24
CA LEU A 32 -53.48 37.42 23.87
C LEU A 32 -53.38 38.40 25.04
N PRO A 33 -52.34 39.32 25.16
CA PRO A 33 -51.59 39.96 24.06
C PRO A 33 -50.09 40.24 24.38
N GLY A 34 -49.36 40.62 23.32
CA GLY A 34 -48.06 41.31 23.50
C GLY A 34 -47.17 41.22 22.23
N GLY A 35 -47.17 42.24 21.41
CA GLY A 35 -46.15 42.74 20.52
C GLY A 35 -45.54 41.86 19.39
N PRO A 36 -45.29 42.36 18.20
CA PRO A 36 -44.83 41.56 17.07
C PRO A 36 -43.32 41.34 17.10
N GLY A 37 -42.92 40.10 17.32
CA GLY A 37 -41.57 39.60 17.01
C GLY A 37 -41.51 39.09 15.56
N PRO A 38 -40.37 39.09 14.90
CA PRO A 38 -40.29 38.77 13.47
C PRO A 38 -40.65 37.29 13.20
N ALA A 39 -41.40 37.06 12.14
CA ALA A 39 -41.87 35.77 11.69
C ALA A 39 -40.72 34.82 11.43
N VAL A 40 -40.66 33.70 12.18
CA VAL A 40 -39.78 32.54 11.87
C VAL A 40 -40.42 31.77 10.73
N ILE A 41 -39.90 32.00 9.54
CA ILE A 41 -40.16 31.15 8.39
C ILE A 41 -39.48 29.80 8.69
N HIS A 42 -40.24 28.77 8.99
CA HIS A 42 -39.75 27.40 9.08
C HIS A 42 -39.14 27.03 7.73
N GLY A 43 -37.81 26.94 7.71
CA GLY A 43 -36.97 26.70 6.57
C GLY A 43 -37.20 25.35 5.91
N LEU A 44 -37.08 25.35 4.63
CA LEU A 44 -36.73 24.22 3.78
C LEU A 44 -35.62 23.40 4.43
N PRO A 45 -35.55 22.07 4.28
CA PRO A 45 -34.47 21.26 4.80
C PRO A 45 -33.15 21.83 4.26
N SER A 46 -32.27 22.24 5.16
CA SER A 46 -30.93 22.70 4.83
C SER A 46 -30.23 21.61 4.02
N PRO A 47 -29.55 21.92 2.88
CA PRO A 47 -28.78 20.93 2.16
C PRO A 47 -27.82 20.25 3.12
N GLN A 48 -27.83 18.90 3.17
CA GLN A 48 -26.91 18.15 3.97
C GLN A 48 -25.49 18.64 3.68
N LYS A 49 -24.80 19.18 4.70
CA LYS A 49 -23.41 19.64 4.57
C LYS A 49 -22.58 18.45 4.09
N LYS A 50 -22.07 18.55 2.89
CA LYS A 50 -21.14 17.57 2.32
C LYS A 50 -19.87 17.59 3.18
N LEU A 51 -19.45 16.43 3.71
CA LEU A 51 -18.20 16.33 4.45
C LEU A 51 -17.01 16.25 3.48
N PRO A 52 -15.85 16.82 3.81
CA PRO A 52 -14.66 16.69 2.96
C PRO A 52 -14.20 15.23 2.89
N LEU A 53 -13.51 14.87 1.81
CA LEU A 53 -12.90 13.56 1.67
C LEU A 53 -11.86 13.38 2.78
N SER A 54 -12.06 12.39 3.63
CA SER A 54 -11.30 12.20 4.88
C SER A 54 -10.01 11.42 4.68
N TYR A 55 -9.88 10.66 3.59
CA TYR A 55 -8.76 9.77 3.31
C TYR A 55 -8.30 9.89 1.85
N ARG A 56 -6.99 9.73 1.59
CA ARG A 56 -6.40 9.82 0.24
C ARG A 56 -7.08 8.90 -0.77
N ASN A 57 -7.38 7.66 -0.41
CA ASN A 57 -8.03 6.69 -1.30
C ASN A 57 -9.46 7.09 -1.72
N GLN A 58 -10.06 8.07 -1.05
CA GLN A 58 -11.36 8.63 -1.43
C GLN A 58 -11.22 9.70 -2.54
N LEU A 59 -10.01 10.23 -2.79
CA LEU A 59 -9.75 11.26 -3.79
C LEU A 59 -10.16 10.82 -5.19
N LYS A 60 -10.09 9.51 -5.49
CA LYS A 60 -10.62 8.95 -6.75
C LYS A 60 -12.10 9.21 -6.98
N ASN A 61 -12.88 9.42 -5.90
CA ASN A 61 -14.30 9.71 -5.95
C ASN A 61 -14.59 11.21 -6.15
N ALA A 62 -13.55 12.07 -6.17
CA ALA A 62 -13.71 13.49 -6.45
C ALA A 62 -14.29 13.68 -7.85
N LYS A 63 -15.40 14.39 -7.94
CA LYS A 63 -16.08 14.71 -9.21
C LYS A 63 -15.65 16.07 -9.74
N ARG A 64 -15.47 17.05 -8.85
CA ARG A 64 -15.09 18.44 -9.17
C ARG A 64 -13.74 18.73 -8.54
N VAL A 65 -12.76 19.05 -9.37
CA VAL A 65 -11.36 19.23 -8.98
C VAL A 65 -10.84 20.59 -9.44
N VAL A 66 -10.26 21.35 -8.52
CA VAL A 66 -9.56 22.60 -8.81
C VAL A 66 -8.06 22.34 -8.73
N VAL A 67 -7.33 22.70 -9.78
CA VAL A 67 -5.87 22.62 -9.83
C VAL A 67 -5.30 24.02 -9.87
N LYS A 68 -4.53 24.38 -8.86
CA LYS A 68 -3.83 25.69 -8.83
C LYS A 68 -2.37 25.52 -9.21
N LEU A 69 -1.92 26.33 -10.12
CA LEU A 69 -0.55 26.37 -10.61
C LEU A 69 0.20 27.55 -10.00
N GLY A 70 1.24 27.27 -9.21
CA GLY A 70 2.13 28.26 -8.62
C GLY A 70 2.96 29.00 -9.67
N SER A 71 3.46 30.19 -9.36
CA SER A 71 4.31 30.96 -10.28
C SER A 71 5.56 30.16 -10.68
N ALA A 72 6.22 29.51 -9.74
CA ALA A 72 7.38 28.66 -10.00
C ALA A 72 7.06 27.47 -10.92
N VAL A 73 5.86 26.91 -10.83
CA VAL A 73 5.41 25.80 -11.70
C VAL A 73 5.20 26.26 -13.15
N VAL A 74 4.67 27.48 -13.32
CA VAL A 74 4.33 28.05 -14.64
C VAL A 74 5.57 28.66 -15.32
N THR A 75 6.51 29.20 -14.54
CA THR A 75 7.72 29.89 -15.06
C THR A 75 8.95 29.01 -14.98
N ARG A 76 9.94 29.29 -15.81
CA ARG A 76 11.25 28.65 -15.76
C ARG A 76 12.06 29.17 -14.58
N ASP A 77 13.03 28.38 -14.13
CA ASP A 77 13.90 28.67 -12.98
C ASP A 77 14.79 29.91 -13.21
N ASP A 78 15.09 30.22 -14.48
CA ASP A 78 15.83 31.39 -14.93
C ASP A 78 14.97 32.67 -14.99
N GLU A 79 13.71 32.62 -14.59
CA GLU A 79 12.68 33.68 -14.72
C GLU A 79 12.51 34.22 -16.16
N CYS A 80 13.04 33.51 -17.16
CA CYS A 80 13.08 33.95 -18.55
C CYS A 80 11.98 33.30 -19.42
N GLY A 81 10.77 33.11 -18.85
CA GLY A 81 9.62 32.66 -19.61
C GLY A 81 8.84 31.52 -18.99
N LEU A 82 7.94 30.94 -19.78
CA LEU A 82 7.07 29.86 -19.36
C LEU A 82 7.79 28.51 -19.46
N ALA A 83 7.50 27.63 -18.49
CA ALA A 83 7.95 26.26 -18.46
C ALA A 83 7.05 25.37 -19.34
N LEU A 84 7.20 25.45 -20.66
CA LEU A 84 6.26 24.85 -21.63
C LEU A 84 6.11 23.36 -21.46
N GLY A 85 7.19 22.63 -21.16
CA GLY A 85 7.14 21.18 -20.94
C GLY A 85 6.29 20.81 -19.73
N ARG A 86 6.44 21.54 -18.61
CA ARG A 86 5.61 21.34 -17.39
C ARG A 86 4.15 21.67 -17.67
N LEU A 87 3.88 22.77 -18.36
CA LEU A 87 2.51 23.18 -18.73
C LEU A 87 1.85 22.15 -19.65
N ALA A 88 2.57 21.60 -20.63
CA ALA A 88 2.05 20.57 -21.53
C ALA A 88 1.68 19.31 -20.77
N ALA A 89 2.55 18.82 -19.86
CA ALA A 89 2.27 17.64 -19.03
C ALA A 89 1.07 17.86 -18.08
N ILE A 90 0.90 19.06 -17.54
CA ILE A 90 -0.26 19.42 -16.69
C ILE A 90 -1.55 19.45 -17.52
N VAL A 91 -1.52 20.07 -18.69
CA VAL A 91 -2.67 20.15 -19.61
C VAL A 91 -3.10 18.74 -20.04
N GLU A 92 -2.16 17.85 -20.36
CA GLU A 92 -2.45 16.47 -20.72
C GLU A 92 -3.21 15.75 -19.59
N GLN A 93 -2.71 15.80 -18.35
CA GLN A 93 -3.33 15.16 -17.20
C GLN A 93 -4.74 15.73 -16.89
N VAL A 94 -4.89 17.07 -16.94
CA VAL A 94 -6.17 17.72 -16.72
C VAL A 94 -7.16 17.33 -17.82
N SER A 95 -6.69 17.23 -19.07
CA SER A 95 -7.51 16.82 -20.22
C SER A 95 -7.98 15.38 -20.09
N GLU A 96 -7.10 14.47 -19.70
CA GLU A 96 -7.48 13.07 -19.47
C GLU A 96 -8.51 12.91 -18.35
N LEU A 97 -8.36 13.65 -17.24
CA LEU A 97 -9.31 13.62 -16.13
C LEU A 97 -10.67 14.23 -16.53
N GLN A 98 -10.68 15.28 -17.32
CA GLN A 98 -11.90 15.88 -17.89
C GLN A 98 -12.61 14.86 -18.80
N ASN A 99 -11.88 14.21 -19.71
CA ASN A 99 -12.41 13.17 -20.60
C ASN A 99 -12.88 11.92 -19.83
N ALA A 100 -12.31 11.63 -18.66
CA ALA A 100 -12.77 10.58 -17.73
C ALA A 100 -14.04 10.99 -16.93
N GLY A 101 -14.64 12.14 -17.24
CA GLY A 101 -15.93 12.60 -16.66
C GLY A 101 -15.79 13.42 -15.38
N LYS A 102 -14.59 13.87 -15.00
CA LYS A 102 -14.41 14.80 -13.89
C LYS A 102 -14.60 16.24 -14.38
N GLN A 103 -15.09 17.11 -13.51
CA GLN A 103 -15.19 18.55 -13.77
C GLN A 103 -13.90 19.23 -13.33
N MET A 104 -13.04 19.57 -14.27
CA MET A 104 -11.74 20.17 -14.00
C MET A 104 -11.81 21.70 -14.12
N MET A 105 -11.10 22.39 -13.21
CA MET A 105 -10.94 23.84 -13.20
C MET A 105 -9.48 24.18 -12.90
N VAL A 106 -8.93 25.18 -13.55
CA VAL A 106 -7.53 25.57 -13.36
C VAL A 106 -7.45 27.00 -12.85
N VAL A 107 -6.72 27.20 -11.76
CA VAL A 107 -6.33 28.53 -11.25
C VAL A 107 -4.86 28.73 -11.56
N THR A 108 -4.55 29.68 -12.41
CA THR A 108 -3.18 29.86 -12.92
C THR A 108 -2.52 31.14 -12.37
N SER A 109 -1.21 31.12 -12.33
CA SER A 109 -0.32 32.26 -12.13
C SER A 109 0.50 32.49 -13.40
N GLY A 110 1.37 33.51 -13.40
CA GLY A 110 2.38 33.69 -14.44
C GLY A 110 2.10 34.77 -15.47
N ALA A 111 0.93 35.42 -15.47
CA ALA A 111 0.63 36.53 -16.40
C ALA A 111 1.66 37.67 -16.33
N VAL A 112 2.04 38.08 -15.11
CA VAL A 112 3.05 39.13 -14.87
C VAL A 112 4.42 38.67 -15.39
N ALA A 113 4.83 37.43 -15.11
CA ALA A 113 6.14 36.91 -15.54
C ALA A 113 6.24 36.83 -17.08
N TYR A 114 5.19 36.29 -17.71
CA TYR A 114 5.12 36.20 -19.16
C TYR A 114 5.11 37.57 -19.85
N GLY A 115 4.32 38.52 -19.34
CA GLY A 115 4.30 39.90 -19.86
C GLY A 115 5.64 40.62 -19.67
N LYS A 116 6.31 40.42 -18.53
CA LYS A 116 7.66 40.94 -18.27
C LYS A 116 8.68 40.41 -19.28
N GLN A 117 8.62 39.11 -19.61
CA GLN A 117 9.46 38.50 -20.63
C GLN A 117 9.21 39.15 -21.99
N ARG A 118 7.95 39.29 -22.40
CA ARG A 118 7.56 39.84 -23.71
C ARG A 118 8.00 41.30 -23.82
N LEU A 119 7.69 42.12 -22.83
CA LEU A 119 8.08 43.55 -22.81
C LEU A 119 9.60 43.73 -22.76
N ARG A 120 10.35 42.90 -22.02
CA ARG A 120 11.82 42.93 -22.02
C ARG A 120 12.37 42.62 -23.41
N GLY A 121 11.82 41.63 -24.12
CA GLY A 121 12.20 41.26 -25.47
C GLY A 121 12.01 42.42 -26.45
N GLU A 122 10.82 43.07 -26.44
CA GLU A 122 10.48 44.23 -27.29
C GLU A 122 11.37 45.43 -26.95
N MET A 123 11.60 45.74 -25.65
CA MET A 123 12.48 46.85 -25.24
C MET A 123 13.93 46.58 -25.63
N SER A 124 14.44 45.35 -25.55
CA SER A 124 15.78 44.98 -25.99
C SER A 124 15.94 45.15 -27.53
N MET A 125 14.93 44.72 -28.30
CA MET A 125 14.95 44.95 -29.75
C MET A 125 14.94 46.44 -30.09
N GLN A 126 14.07 47.26 -29.43
CA GLN A 126 14.03 48.69 -29.67
C GLN A 126 15.30 49.39 -29.25
N GLN A 127 15.95 48.98 -28.16
CA GLN A 127 17.25 49.53 -27.71
C GLN A 127 18.37 49.16 -28.70
N THR A 128 18.39 47.92 -29.21
CA THR A 128 19.37 47.49 -30.20
C THR A 128 19.20 48.25 -31.51
N LEU A 129 17.96 48.45 -31.95
CA LEU A 129 17.67 49.31 -33.13
C LEU A 129 18.08 50.78 -32.91
N ARG A 130 17.77 51.37 -31.74
CA ARG A 130 18.20 52.76 -31.40
C ARG A 130 19.72 52.84 -31.27
N GLN A 131 20.37 51.87 -30.69
CA GLN A 131 21.85 51.80 -30.60
C GLN A 131 22.49 51.64 -31.96
N SER A 132 21.96 50.81 -32.86
CA SER A 132 22.42 50.66 -34.24
C SER A 132 22.23 51.94 -35.03
N LEU A 133 21.16 52.68 -34.79
CA LEU A 133 20.92 53.98 -35.44
C LEU A 133 21.77 55.11 -34.84
N ASN A 134 22.11 55.06 -33.52
CA ASN A 134 22.92 56.05 -32.83
C ASN A 134 24.43 55.78 -32.86
N TYR A 135 24.88 54.56 -33.17
CA TYR A 135 26.33 54.24 -33.34
C TYR A 135 26.99 55.04 -34.47
N SER A 136 26.15 55.65 -35.33
CA SER A 136 26.63 56.60 -36.37
C SER A 136 26.95 58.00 -35.79
N ARG A 137 26.65 58.30 -34.50
CA ARG A 137 26.76 59.70 -34.03
C ARG A 137 27.50 59.96 -32.72
N ASN A 138 27.64 59.06 -31.81
CA ASN A 138 28.40 59.31 -30.55
C ASN A 138 28.92 58.00 -29.92
N GLY A 139 30.15 57.99 -29.44
CA GLY A 139 30.86 56.83 -28.87
C GLY A 139 30.21 56.18 -27.65
N PRO A 140 30.83 55.19 -27.02
CA PRO A 140 30.21 54.26 -26.12
C PRO A 140 29.82 54.91 -24.78
N THR A 141 28.52 55.01 -24.49
CA THR A 141 28.00 55.43 -23.20
C THR A 141 27.37 54.24 -22.45
N SER A 142 27.80 54.12 -21.24
CA SER A 142 27.33 53.31 -20.08
C SER A 142 26.09 52.41 -20.22
N HIS A 143 26.20 51.20 -19.73
CA HIS A 143 25.13 50.22 -19.58
C HIS A 143 23.83 50.82 -18.99
N PRO A 144 22.68 50.64 -19.64
CA PRO A 144 21.42 51.13 -19.11
C PRO A 144 21.04 50.30 -17.86
N LYS A 145 20.73 51.01 -16.76
CA LYS A 145 20.10 50.46 -15.59
C LYS A 145 18.83 49.72 -16.00
N SER A 146 18.62 48.50 -15.50
CA SER A 146 17.39 47.70 -15.63
C SER A 146 16.17 48.60 -15.41
N SER A 147 15.43 48.89 -16.47
CA SER A 147 14.22 49.68 -16.38
C SER A 147 13.14 48.91 -15.61
N TYR A 148 12.68 49.47 -14.50
CA TYR A 148 11.54 48.96 -13.75
C TYR A 148 10.30 48.94 -14.70
N ILE A 149 9.72 47.79 -14.90
CA ILE A 149 8.49 47.58 -15.64
C ILE A 149 7.37 47.37 -14.64
N GLU A 150 6.32 48.21 -14.72
CA GLU A 150 5.16 48.13 -13.85
C GLU A 150 4.48 46.76 -13.94
N PRO A 151 4.29 46.02 -12.80
CA PRO A 151 3.69 44.70 -12.80
C PRO A 151 2.30 44.61 -13.43
N ARG A 152 1.47 45.66 -13.31
CA ARG A 152 0.14 45.73 -13.95
C ARG A 152 0.22 45.78 -15.45
N ALA A 153 1.17 46.55 -15.98
CA ALA A 153 1.41 46.59 -17.42
C ALA A 153 1.90 45.23 -17.94
N CYS A 154 2.75 44.56 -17.17
CA CYS A 154 3.15 43.18 -17.45
C CYS A 154 1.95 42.23 -17.43
N ALA A 155 1.08 42.31 -16.45
CA ALA A 155 -0.14 41.52 -16.38
C ALA A 155 -1.04 41.72 -17.62
N ALA A 156 -1.25 42.97 -18.02
CA ALA A 156 -2.07 43.32 -19.19
C ALA A 156 -1.54 42.69 -20.48
N VAL A 157 -0.21 42.77 -20.72
CA VAL A 157 0.43 42.22 -21.90
C VAL A 157 0.52 40.67 -21.82
N GLY A 158 0.74 40.10 -20.64
CA GLY A 158 0.97 38.70 -20.48
C GLY A 158 -0.28 37.82 -20.43
N GLN A 159 -1.40 38.39 -19.93
CA GLN A 159 -2.63 37.63 -19.70
C GLN A 159 -3.18 37.01 -20.97
N GLY A 160 -3.30 37.79 -22.06
CA GLY A 160 -3.82 37.30 -23.33
C GLY A 160 -2.96 36.18 -23.94
N GLY A 161 -1.64 36.35 -23.89
CA GLY A 161 -0.71 35.32 -24.40
C GLY A 161 -0.71 34.03 -23.61
N LEU A 162 -0.83 34.11 -22.27
CA LEU A 162 -0.91 32.93 -21.41
C LEU A 162 -2.18 32.12 -21.68
N VAL A 163 -3.32 32.77 -21.83
CA VAL A 163 -4.61 32.10 -22.11
C VAL A 163 -4.61 31.49 -23.52
N SER A 164 -4.11 32.21 -24.53
CA SER A 164 -3.98 31.67 -25.88
C SER A 164 -3.08 30.42 -25.93
N LEU A 165 -2.06 30.35 -25.08
CA LEU A 165 -1.23 29.15 -24.95
C LEU A 165 -2.04 27.99 -24.37
N TYR A 166 -2.79 28.20 -23.28
CA TYR A 166 -3.67 27.15 -22.71
C TYR A 166 -4.70 26.71 -23.75
N GLU A 167 -5.35 27.60 -24.42
CA GLU A 167 -6.33 27.32 -25.49
C GLU A 167 -5.73 26.45 -26.58
N THR A 168 -4.55 26.80 -27.06
CA THR A 168 -3.83 26.03 -28.08
C THR A 168 -3.53 24.61 -27.61
N MET A 169 -3.04 24.44 -26.36
CA MET A 169 -2.70 23.14 -25.80
C MET A 169 -3.94 22.29 -25.53
N PHE A 170 -5.00 22.81 -24.90
CA PHE A 170 -6.22 22.05 -24.60
C PHE A 170 -6.99 21.67 -25.88
N ASN A 171 -6.95 22.49 -26.91
CA ASN A 171 -7.56 22.20 -28.22
C ASN A 171 -6.94 20.96 -28.89
N GLN A 172 -5.68 20.59 -28.58
CA GLN A 172 -5.07 19.33 -29.07
C GLN A 172 -5.78 18.10 -28.50
N TYR A 173 -6.43 18.23 -27.34
CA TYR A 173 -7.21 17.17 -26.69
C TYR A 173 -8.73 17.31 -26.92
N GLY A 174 -9.15 18.23 -27.80
CA GLY A 174 -10.55 18.51 -28.13
C GLY A 174 -11.35 19.17 -26.99
N ILE A 175 -10.66 19.85 -26.06
CA ILE A 175 -11.25 20.50 -24.91
C ILE A 175 -11.23 22.01 -25.07
N SER A 176 -12.40 22.65 -24.92
CA SER A 176 -12.54 24.10 -24.87
C SER A 176 -12.21 24.65 -23.51
N VAL A 177 -11.57 25.81 -23.47
CA VAL A 177 -11.29 26.54 -22.22
C VAL A 177 -11.93 27.93 -22.25
N ALA A 178 -12.22 28.49 -21.08
CA ALA A 178 -12.76 29.82 -20.91
C ALA A 178 -11.93 30.63 -19.93
N GLN A 179 -11.51 31.84 -20.32
CA GLN A 179 -10.83 32.75 -19.40
C GLN A 179 -11.82 33.38 -18.45
N VAL A 180 -11.47 33.33 -17.12
CA VAL A 180 -12.24 33.99 -16.08
C VAL A 180 -11.29 34.83 -15.24
N LEU A 181 -11.43 36.15 -15.31
CA LEU A 181 -10.65 37.07 -14.47
C LEU A 181 -11.52 37.56 -13.31
N VAL A 182 -11.01 37.42 -12.11
CA VAL A 182 -11.76 37.75 -10.89
C VAL A 182 -11.02 38.78 -10.04
N THR A 183 -11.79 39.55 -9.28
CA THR A 183 -11.30 40.57 -8.35
C THR A 183 -11.86 40.33 -6.95
N LYS A 184 -11.33 41.03 -5.93
CA LYS A 184 -11.86 40.93 -4.55
C LYS A 184 -13.35 41.28 -4.43
N PRO A 185 -13.87 42.31 -5.10
CA PRO A 185 -15.29 42.63 -5.09
C PRO A 185 -16.20 41.50 -5.55
N ASP A 186 -15.75 40.67 -6.53
CA ASP A 186 -16.58 39.59 -7.11
C ASP A 186 -16.95 38.49 -6.10
N PHE A 187 -16.17 38.36 -5.01
CA PHE A 187 -16.47 37.42 -3.91
C PHE A 187 -17.17 38.12 -2.72
N ARG A 188 -17.14 39.42 -2.61
CA ARG A 188 -17.75 40.19 -1.50
C ARG A 188 -19.18 40.58 -1.78
N ASP A 189 -19.45 41.04 -3.00
CA ASP A 189 -20.79 41.42 -3.43
C ASP A 189 -21.61 40.16 -3.75
N GLN A 190 -22.76 40.04 -3.07
CA GLN A 190 -23.61 38.86 -3.17
C GLN A 190 -24.14 38.66 -4.62
N TYR A 191 -24.41 39.75 -5.34
CA TYR A 191 -24.92 39.67 -6.69
C TYR A 191 -23.86 39.26 -7.71
N SER A 192 -22.66 39.86 -7.64
CA SER A 192 -21.51 39.51 -8.49
C SER A 192 -21.08 38.05 -8.24
N ARG A 193 -21.06 37.64 -6.97
CA ARG A 193 -20.74 36.28 -6.56
C ARG A 193 -21.72 35.23 -7.15
N ALA A 194 -23.03 35.53 -7.10
CA ALA A 194 -24.05 34.64 -7.69
C ALA A 194 -23.91 34.54 -9.21
N ASN A 195 -23.66 35.66 -9.90
CA ASN A 195 -23.45 35.69 -11.34
C ASN A 195 -22.20 34.92 -11.76
N LEU A 196 -21.08 35.13 -11.04
CA LEU A 196 -19.83 34.38 -11.29
C LEU A 196 -20.05 32.87 -11.14
N LYS A 197 -20.73 32.44 -10.06
CA LYS A 197 -21.05 31.03 -9.84
C LYS A 197 -21.91 30.46 -10.98
N THR A 198 -22.98 31.15 -11.37
CA THR A 198 -23.87 30.70 -12.43
C THR A 198 -23.12 30.55 -13.75
N THR A 199 -22.27 31.52 -14.09
CA THR A 199 -21.45 31.47 -15.31
C THR A 199 -20.52 30.27 -15.32
N LEU A 200 -19.83 30.01 -14.20
CA LEU A 200 -18.92 28.88 -14.05
C LEU A 200 -19.64 27.52 -14.12
N GLU A 201 -20.82 27.42 -13.51
CA GLU A 201 -21.63 26.20 -13.60
C GLU A 201 -22.12 25.93 -15.03
N GLU A 202 -22.46 26.95 -15.80
CA GLU A 202 -22.83 26.78 -17.20
C GLU A 202 -21.60 26.35 -18.04
N LEU A 203 -20.41 26.92 -17.81
CA LEU A 203 -19.18 26.47 -18.50
C LEU A 203 -18.88 24.98 -18.21
N LEU A 204 -19.01 24.56 -16.96
CA LEU A 204 -18.79 23.15 -16.59
C LEU A 204 -19.84 22.22 -17.21
N LYS A 205 -21.10 22.64 -17.34
CA LYS A 205 -22.14 21.88 -18.05
C LYS A 205 -21.84 21.72 -19.53
N MET A 206 -21.20 22.71 -20.15
CA MET A 206 -20.73 22.67 -21.54
C MET A 206 -19.40 21.93 -21.71
N HIS A 207 -18.90 21.26 -20.69
CA HIS A 207 -17.59 20.59 -20.68
C HIS A 207 -16.40 21.52 -20.97
N CYS A 208 -16.55 22.81 -20.74
CA CYS A 208 -15.51 23.81 -20.89
C CYS A 208 -14.73 23.94 -19.57
N ILE A 209 -13.39 23.96 -19.64
CA ILE A 209 -12.51 24.13 -18.47
C ILE A 209 -12.33 25.63 -18.20
N PRO A 210 -12.79 26.17 -17.06
CA PRO A 210 -12.48 27.54 -16.65
C PRO A 210 -10.99 27.69 -16.29
N ILE A 211 -10.32 28.65 -16.94
CA ILE A 211 -8.97 29.10 -16.59
C ILE A 211 -9.10 30.40 -15.79
N VAL A 212 -8.95 30.30 -14.49
CA VAL A 212 -9.18 31.41 -13.55
C VAL A 212 -7.87 32.07 -13.16
N ASN A 213 -7.84 33.38 -13.13
CA ASN A 213 -6.73 34.17 -12.60
C ASN A 213 -7.25 35.46 -11.93
N ALA A 214 -6.45 36.02 -11.01
CA ALA A 214 -6.71 37.37 -10.51
C ALA A 214 -6.58 38.40 -11.67
N ASN A 215 -7.47 39.38 -11.65
CA ASN A 215 -7.34 40.50 -12.60
C ASN A 215 -6.31 41.50 -12.07
N ASP A 216 -5.03 41.14 -12.23
CA ASP A 216 -3.90 41.94 -11.75
C ASP A 216 -3.77 43.30 -12.46
N VAL A 217 -4.51 43.50 -13.55
CA VAL A 217 -4.51 44.79 -14.29
C VAL A 217 -5.20 45.88 -13.48
N VAL A 218 -6.32 45.56 -12.81
CA VAL A 218 -7.15 46.50 -12.04
C VAL A 218 -7.05 46.29 -10.56
N ALA A 219 -6.32 45.27 -10.07
CA ALA A 219 -6.18 44.99 -8.65
C ALA A 219 -5.47 46.14 -7.94
N PRO A 220 -5.95 46.58 -6.77
CA PRO A 220 -5.26 47.61 -5.99
C PRO A 220 -3.90 47.06 -5.52
N PRO A 221 -2.90 47.92 -5.28
CA PRO A 221 -1.63 47.50 -4.65
C PRO A 221 -1.92 46.82 -3.32
N PRO A 222 -1.09 45.83 -2.90
CA PRO A 222 -1.27 45.14 -1.64
C PRO A 222 -1.23 46.16 -0.47
N SER A 223 -2.40 46.46 0.10
CA SER A 223 -2.52 47.27 1.31
C SER A 223 -2.48 46.35 2.53
N GLN A 224 -1.99 46.86 3.66
CA GLN A 224 -2.09 46.17 4.97
C GLN A 224 -3.56 46.19 5.42
N ASP A 225 -4.43 45.48 4.77
CA ASP A 225 -5.83 45.36 5.14
C ASP A 225 -5.99 44.35 6.30
N VAL A 226 -6.72 44.84 7.31
CA VAL A 226 -7.18 44.06 8.45
C VAL A 226 -8.09 42.94 7.97
N ASP A 227 -7.79 41.72 8.35
CA ASP A 227 -8.62 40.54 8.07
C ASP A 227 -10.03 40.77 8.65
N LEU A 228 -11.03 40.86 7.81
CA LEU A 228 -12.43 40.80 8.21
C LEU A 228 -12.73 39.38 8.74
N ALA A 229 -13.25 39.31 9.94
CA ALA A 229 -13.52 38.04 10.64
C ALA A 229 -14.14 36.97 9.71
N GLY A 230 -13.43 35.89 9.52
CA GLY A 230 -13.90 34.68 8.85
C GLY A 230 -13.73 34.60 7.31
N VAL A 231 -13.15 35.60 6.64
CA VAL A 231 -12.90 35.57 5.19
C VAL A 231 -11.40 35.68 4.93
N ILE A 232 -10.84 34.71 4.19
CA ILE A 232 -9.45 34.74 3.74
C ILE A 232 -9.24 36.00 2.88
N SER A 233 -8.23 36.81 3.23
CA SER A 233 -7.81 37.91 2.39
C SER A 233 -7.22 37.41 1.07
N LEU A 234 -7.74 37.87 -0.08
CA LEU A 234 -7.20 37.59 -1.40
C LEU A 234 -5.85 38.30 -1.58
N LYS A 235 -4.80 37.75 -0.96
CA LYS A 235 -3.45 38.32 -1.07
C LYS A 235 -2.64 37.66 -2.18
N ASP A 236 -3.00 36.43 -2.53
CA ASP A 236 -2.30 35.59 -3.48
C ASP A 236 -3.23 34.59 -4.20
N ASN A 237 -2.71 33.92 -5.22
CA ASN A 237 -3.47 32.94 -5.98
C ASN A 237 -3.77 31.63 -5.22
N ASP A 238 -3.13 31.37 -4.07
CA ASP A 238 -3.44 30.21 -3.23
C ASP A 238 -4.77 30.50 -2.47
N SER A 239 -4.90 31.69 -1.91
CA SER A 239 -6.14 32.18 -1.28
C SER A 239 -7.29 32.29 -2.30
N LEU A 240 -7.00 32.73 -3.54
CA LEU A 240 -7.98 32.76 -4.63
C LEU A 240 -8.46 31.34 -4.97
N ALA A 241 -7.55 30.39 -5.10
CA ALA A 241 -7.89 29.01 -5.42
C ALA A 241 -8.73 28.35 -4.33
N ALA A 242 -8.42 28.63 -3.06
CA ALA A 242 -9.20 28.15 -1.92
C ALA A 242 -10.63 28.71 -1.92
N LEU A 243 -10.80 30.03 -2.07
CA LEU A 243 -12.11 30.69 -2.19
C LEU A 243 -12.90 30.13 -3.38
N PHE A 244 -12.25 30.01 -4.53
CA PHE A 244 -12.85 29.50 -5.75
C PHE A 244 -13.31 28.04 -5.59
N ALA A 245 -12.48 27.18 -5.00
CA ALA A 245 -12.81 25.78 -4.76
C ALA A 245 -14.05 25.65 -3.83
N VAL A 246 -14.10 26.43 -2.76
CA VAL A 246 -15.22 26.44 -1.83
C VAL A 246 -16.50 26.95 -2.49
N GLU A 247 -16.42 28.07 -3.26
CA GLU A 247 -17.55 28.65 -3.97
C GLU A 247 -18.17 27.67 -4.97
N MET A 248 -17.33 26.93 -5.66
CA MET A 248 -17.75 25.96 -6.65
C MET A 248 -18.10 24.58 -6.03
N ASN A 249 -18.11 24.45 -4.69
CA ASN A 249 -18.31 23.18 -3.99
C ASN A 249 -17.40 22.06 -4.55
N ALA A 250 -16.13 22.36 -4.79
CA ALA A 250 -15.16 21.38 -5.26
C ALA A 250 -14.94 20.26 -4.21
N ASP A 251 -14.70 19.04 -4.69
CA ASP A 251 -14.36 17.91 -3.84
C ASP A 251 -12.89 17.94 -3.42
N LEU A 252 -12.04 18.44 -4.34
CA LEU A 252 -10.59 18.44 -4.18
C LEU A 252 -9.98 19.72 -4.76
N LEU A 253 -9.08 20.32 -3.99
CA LEU A 253 -8.19 21.38 -4.39
C LEU A 253 -6.75 20.85 -4.40
N ILE A 254 -6.06 20.94 -5.53
CA ILE A 254 -4.64 20.59 -5.67
C ILE A 254 -3.84 21.88 -5.81
N LEU A 255 -2.95 22.17 -4.86
CA LEU A 255 -2.04 23.30 -4.88
C LEU A 255 -0.66 22.84 -5.33
N LEU A 256 -0.32 23.07 -6.60
CA LEU A 256 1.01 22.79 -7.14
C LEU A 256 1.97 23.94 -6.85
N SER A 257 3.11 23.61 -6.24
CA SER A 257 4.16 24.52 -5.78
C SER A 257 5.54 24.02 -6.19
N ASP A 258 6.58 24.70 -5.71
CA ASP A 258 8.01 24.40 -5.87
C ASP A 258 8.58 23.49 -4.77
N VAL A 259 7.75 22.95 -3.90
CA VAL A 259 8.12 22.07 -2.80
C VAL A 259 7.25 20.82 -2.78
N ASP A 260 7.81 19.72 -2.29
CA ASP A 260 7.12 18.41 -2.28
C ASP A 260 5.86 18.39 -1.40
N GLY A 261 5.74 19.33 -0.47
CA GLY A 261 4.62 19.49 0.45
C GLY A 261 5.05 20.30 1.67
N ILE A 262 4.48 20.02 2.83
CA ILE A 262 4.77 20.71 4.08
C ILE A 262 5.82 19.93 4.87
N TYR A 263 6.74 20.68 5.49
CA TYR A 263 7.76 20.17 6.40
C TYR A 263 7.61 20.80 7.78
N THR A 264 8.11 20.13 8.82
CA THR A 264 8.11 20.66 10.20
C THR A 264 9.00 21.89 10.39
N GLY A 265 9.87 22.16 9.42
CA GLY A 265 10.76 23.33 9.35
C GLY A 265 11.27 23.53 7.91
N PRO A 266 12.21 24.44 7.69
CA PRO A 266 12.80 24.64 6.34
C PRO A 266 13.34 23.32 5.76
N PRO A 267 13.06 22.98 4.48
CA PRO A 267 13.47 21.70 3.87
C PRO A 267 14.97 21.44 3.89
N ASP A 268 15.78 22.49 3.90
CA ASP A 268 17.24 22.44 3.88
C ASP A 268 17.86 21.98 5.23
N LEU A 269 17.07 21.87 6.29
CA LEU A 269 17.54 21.43 7.60
C LEU A 269 17.36 19.93 7.77
N GLU A 270 18.42 19.18 8.13
CA GLU A 270 18.38 17.73 8.40
C GLU A 270 17.35 17.31 9.46
N THR A 271 16.94 18.24 10.34
CA THR A 271 15.93 18.00 11.37
C THR A 271 14.49 18.15 10.87
N SER A 272 14.30 18.69 9.66
CA SER A 272 12.98 18.91 9.08
C SER A 272 12.41 17.61 8.52
N ARG A 273 11.17 17.27 8.95
CA ARG A 273 10.47 16.06 8.49
C ARG A 273 9.32 16.45 7.58
N PHE A 274 9.14 15.69 6.51
CA PHE A 274 7.99 15.81 5.61
C PHE A 274 6.70 15.41 6.32
N ILE A 275 5.62 16.18 6.10
CA ILE A 275 4.28 15.94 6.67
C ILE A 275 3.39 15.39 5.55
N ASP A 276 3.17 14.08 5.55
CA ASP A 276 2.29 13.42 4.56
C ASP A 276 0.81 13.78 4.74
N VAL A 277 0.35 13.82 6.00
CA VAL A 277 -1.03 14.16 6.36
C VAL A 277 -1.04 15.30 7.37
N PHE A 278 -1.63 16.43 6.97
CA PHE A 278 -1.76 17.62 7.80
C PHE A 278 -3.17 17.74 8.38
N ARG A 279 -3.24 18.11 9.67
CA ARG A 279 -4.48 18.44 10.39
C ARG A 279 -4.39 19.85 10.94
N PRO A 280 -5.51 20.56 11.13
CA PRO A 280 -5.47 21.93 11.66
C PRO A 280 -4.68 22.09 12.96
N GLY A 281 -4.69 21.09 13.85
CA GLY A 281 -3.89 21.09 15.09
C GLY A 281 -2.38 20.93 14.91
N ASP A 282 -1.93 20.47 13.74
CA ASP A 282 -0.49 20.29 13.48
C ASP A 282 0.23 21.61 13.18
N ILE A 283 -0.49 22.72 13.00
CA ILE A 283 0.06 24.03 12.66
C ILE A 283 1.02 24.54 13.74
N GLU A 284 0.79 24.19 15.02
CA GLU A 284 1.63 24.60 16.17
C GLU A 284 3.03 23.97 16.12
N ASN A 285 3.16 22.84 15.39
CA ASN A 285 4.41 22.08 15.29
C ASN A 285 5.27 22.50 14.08
N ILE A 286 4.83 23.49 13.28
CA ILE A 286 5.52 23.91 12.06
C ILE A 286 6.25 25.23 12.30
N LYS A 287 7.55 25.22 12.02
CA LYS A 287 8.38 26.44 11.99
C LYS A 287 8.46 26.93 10.54
N PHE A 288 7.67 27.94 10.21
CA PHE A 288 7.68 28.54 8.88
C PHE A 288 8.99 29.30 8.65
N GLY A 289 9.65 29.01 7.50
CA GLY A 289 10.84 29.72 7.03
C GLY A 289 10.50 31.04 6.32
N GLY A 290 11.52 31.72 5.78
CA GLY A 290 11.37 32.94 5.01
C GLY A 290 10.57 32.77 3.71
N LYS A 291 10.17 33.89 3.07
CA LYS A 291 9.38 33.92 1.81
C LYS A 291 10.12 33.26 0.66
N SER A 292 9.39 32.58 -0.24
CA SER A 292 9.92 32.00 -1.47
C SER A 292 10.52 33.06 -2.43
N ARG A 293 11.44 32.62 -3.32
CA ARG A 293 12.16 33.48 -4.27
C ARG A 293 11.24 34.23 -5.26
N VAL A 294 10.13 33.64 -5.64
CA VAL A 294 9.28 34.09 -6.74
C VAL A 294 7.81 33.98 -6.34
N GLY A 295 7.31 34.83 -5.45
CA GLY A 295 5.89 34.80 -5.12
C GLY A 295 5.51 35.73 -3.97
N LEU A 296 4.27 36.28 -4.00
CA LEU A 296 3.71 37.12 -2.93
C LEU A 296 3.29 36.28 -1.70
N GLY A 297 3.11 34.93 -1.82
CA GLY A 297 2.68 34.00 -0.77
C GLY A 297 3.79 33.04 -0.34
N GLY A 298 4.07 32.94 0.98
CA GLY A 298 4.96 31.93 1.56
C GLY A 298 4.21 30.64 1.88
N MET A 299 4.93 29.62 2.44
CA MET A 299 4.32 28.36 2.89
C MET A 299 3.19 28.58 3.89
N GLU A 300 3.33 29.56 4.80
CA GLU A 300 2.29 29.92 5.78
C GLU A 300 0.97 30.32 5.09
N SER A 301 1.03 31.14 4.02
CA SER A 301 -0.18 31.52 3.25
C SER A 301 -0.85 30.30 2.61
N LYS A 302 -0.06 29.37 2.04
CA LYS A 302 -0.57 28.14 1.45
C LYS A 302 -1.26 27.25 2.49
N VAL A 303 -0.64 27.07 3.67
CA VAL A 303 -1.23 26.27 4.76
C VAL A 303 -2.52 26.89 5.26
N ARG A 304 -2.57 28.19 5.44
CA ARG A 304 -3.79 28.92 5.86
C ARG A 304 -4.91 28.79 4.82
N ALA A 305 -4.59 28.95 3.52
CA ALA A 305 -5.55 28.81 2.45
C ALA A 305 -6.10 27.36 2.38
N ALA A 306 -5.23 26.37 2.49
CA ALA A 306 -5.57 24.96 2.49
C ALA A 306 -6.44 24.58 3.70
N THR A 307 -6.08 25.03 4.91
CA THR A 307 -6.86 24.79 6.13
C THR A 307 -8.25 25.40 6.02
N TRP A 308 -8.34 26.63 5.54
CA TRP A 308 -9.63 27.28 5.35
C TRP A 308 -10.52 26.56 4.33
N ALA A 309 -9.97 26.08 3.19
CA ALA A 309 -10.72 25.29 2.22
C ALA A 309 -11.22 23.98 2.83
N LEU A 310 -10.37 23.30 3.61
CA LEU A 310 -10.71 22.06 4.32
C LEU A 310 -11.88 22.26 5.31
N GLU A 311 -11.83 23.33 6.12
CA GLU A 311 -12.89 23.69 7.08
C GLU A 311 -14.22 24.01 6.37
N ASN A 312 -14.14 24.42 5.10
CA ASN A 312 -15.30 24.66 4.23
C ASN A 312 -15.62 23.48 3.30
N ASN A 313 -15.27 22.25 3.71
CA ASN A 313 -15.63 20.97 3.10
C ASN A 313 -14.96 20.64 1.75
N CYS A 314 -13.83 21.24 1.42
CA CYS A 314 -13.01 20.90 0.27
C CYS A 314 -11.71 20.20 0.74
N ALA A 315 -11.47 18.98 0.29
CA ALA A 315 -10.19 18.31 0.55
C ALA A 315 -9.05 19.01 -0.19
N VAL A 316 -7.85 19.05 0.40
CA VAL A 316 -6.72 19.76 -0.20
C VAL A 316 -5.47 18.89 -0.23
N VAL A 317 -4.70 19.00 -1.32
CA VAL A 317 -3.35 18.43 -1.43
C VAL A 317 -2.38 19.52 -1.89
N ILE A 318 -1.27 19.70 -1.16
CA ILE A 318 -0.15 20.55 -1.60
C ILE A 318 0.95 19.63 -2.11
N ALA A 319 1.44 19.86 -3.34
CA ALA A 319 2.44 19.00 -3.97
C ALA A 319 3.40 19.79 -4.87
N ASN A 320 4.52 19.15 -5.23
CA ASN A 320 5.52 19.73 -6.10
C ASN A 320 5.10 19.64 -7.57
N GLY A 321 4.83 20.79 -8.20
CA GLY A 321 4.49 20.87 -9.62
C GLY A 321 5.71 20.93 -10.55
N GLU A 322 6.93 20.97 -10.03
CA GLU A 322 8.18 20.95 -10.79
C GLU A 322 8.72 19.55 -11.06
N PHE A 323 8.08 18.52 -10.48
CA PHE A 323 8.54 17.14 -10.53
C PHE A 323 8.63 16.61 -11.97
N LYS A 324 9.63 15.78 -12.23
CA LYS A 324 9.87 15.16 -13.54
C LYS A 324 8.85 14.08 -13.92
N ASP A 325 8.02 13.64 -12.95
CA ASP A 325 6.98 12.64 -13.19
C ASP A 325 5.75 13.26 -13.88
N ALA A 326 5.49 12.79 -15.06
CA ALA A 326 4.44 13.29 -15.94
C ALA A 326 2.99 13.07 -15.42
N ASN A 327 2.77 12.46 -14.25
CA ASN A 327 1.44 12.02 -13.81
C ASN A 327 0.99 12.54 -12.43
N ILE A 328 1.60 13.58 -11.90
CA ILE A 328 1.38 14.04 -10.52
C ILE A 328 -0.10 14.30 -10.16
N ILE A 329 -0.86 14.97 -11.04
CA ILE A 329 -2.28 15.29 -10.80
C ILE A 329 -3.12 14.00 -10.82
N LYS A 330 -2.89 13.13 -11.79
CA LYS A 330 -3.58 11.83 -11.90
C LYS A 330 -3.30 10.95 -10.69
N ASP A 331 -2.06 10.91 -10.25
CA ASP A 331 -1.63 10.10 -9.12
C ASP A 331 -2.23 10.62 -7.81
N ILE A 332 -2.30 11.95 -7.60
CA ILE A 332 -3.02 12.54 -6.46
C ILE A 332 -4.50 12.16 -6.50
N VAL A 333 -5.15 12.32 -7.65
CA VAL A 333 -6.58 11.98 -7.81
C VAL A 333 -6.82 10.48 -7.59
N ASN A 334 -5.89 9.61 -7.97
CA ASN A 334 -5.95 8.18 -7.71
C ASN A 334 -5.63 7.79 -6.26
N GLY A 335 -5.27 8.76 -5.41
CA GLY A 335 -5.05 8.55 -3.98
C GLY A 335 -3.64 8.13 -3.61
N ARG A 336 -2.64 8.24 -4.53
CA ARG A 336 -1.24 7.97 -4.22
C ARG A 336 -0.69 8.96 -3.20
N ARG A 337 0.31 8.55 -2.42
CA ARG A 337 0.97 9.38 -1.41
C ARG A 337 1.93 10.38 -2.07
N ILE A 338 1.37 11.42 -2.66
CA ILE A 338 2.10 12.55 -3.24
C ILE A 338 1.68 13.83 -2.52
N GLY A 339 2.66 14.60 -2.10
CA GLY A 339 2.41 15.86 -1.40
C GLY A 339 1.81 15.69 0.00
N THR A 340 1.42 16.79 0.62
CA THR A 340 0.73 16.84 1.92
C THR A 340 -0.78 16.88 1.72
N PHE A 341 -1.47 15.88 2.27
CA PHE A 341 -2.94 15.80 2.26
C PHE A 341 -3.54 16.41 3.52
N PHE A 342 -4.50 17.32 3.36
CA PHE A 342 -5.22 17.96 4.46
C PHE A 342 -6.51 17.23 4.79
N THR A 343 -6.75 16.94 6.09
CA THR A 343 -7.94 16.23 6.55
C THR A 343 -8.43 16.72 7.91
N LEU A 344 -9.75 16.69 8.12
CA LEU A 344 -10.40 16.86 9.42
C LEU A 344 -10.57 15.54 10.18
N ALA A 345 -10.26 14.41 9.53
CA ALA A 345 -10.35 13.11 10.19
C ALA A 345 -9.43 13.08 11.40
N GLU A 346 -9.97 12.71 12.56
CA GLU A 346 -9.18 12.48 13.74
C GLU A 346 -8.09 11.44 13.46
N LYS A 347 -6.98 11.54 14.17
CA LYS A 347 -5.90 10.55 14.11
C LYS A 347 -6.45 9.24 14.69
N ILE A 348 -7.09 8.42 13.83
CA ILE A 348 -7.57 7.10 14.23
C ILE A 348 -6.34 6.19 14.31
N GLY A 349 -5.81 6.05 15.51
CA GLY A 349 -4.64 5.23 15.82
C GLY A 349 -3.29 5.94 15.58
N ALA A 350 -2.23 5.36 16.12
CA ALA A 350 -0.85 5.74 15.86
C ALA A 350 -0.52 5.58 14.36
N SER A 351 0.36 6.40 13.81
CA SER A 351 0.85 6.21 12.43
C SER A 351 1.49 4.82 12.28
N ILE A 352 1.62 4.32 11.06
CA ILE A 352 2.24 3.00 10.85
C ILE A 352 3.71 3.05 11.29
N GLU A 353 4.38 4.16 11.05
CA GLU A 353 5.74 4.41 11.52
C GLU A 353 5.80 4.38 13.06
N ASP A 354 4.84 5.01 13.75
CA ASP A 354 4.74 4.95 15.22
C ASP A 354 4.45 3.53 15.71
N GLN A 355 3.58 2.79 15.01
CA GLN A 355 3.29 1.40 15.33
C GLN A 355 4.52 0.51 15.13
N ALA A 356 5.26 0.70 14.04
CA ALA A 356 6.48 -0.04 13.76
C ALA A 356 7.61 0.31 14.76
N ALA A 357 7.75 1.59 15.11
CA ALA A 357 8.69 2.02 16.15
C ALA A 357 8.36 1.36 17.50
N LYS A 358 7.09 1.38 17.89
CA LYS A 358 6.61 0.70 19.11
C LYS A 358 6.82 -0.80 19.05
N ALA A 359 6.55 -1.46 17.89
CA ALA A 359 6.80 -2.88 17.71
C ALA A 359 8.29 -3.22 17.87
N ARG A 360 9.20 -2.34 17.42
CA ARG A 360 10.65 -2.49 17.64
C ARG A 360 11.04 -2.32 19.10
N GLU A 361 10.43 -1.39 19.83
CA GLU A 361 10.62 -1.25 21.28
C GLU A 361 10.08 -2.48 22.02
N GLY A 362 8.90 -2.96 21.63
CA GLY A 362 8.30 -4.18 22.18
C GLY A 362 9.13 -5.43 21.91
N SER A 363 9.77 -5.53 20.74
CA SER A 363 10.74 -6.60 20.45
C SER A 363 11.91 -6.58 21.45
N ARG A 364 12.44 -5.41 21.76
CA ARG A 364 13.51 -5.27 22.78
C ARG A 364 13.01 -5.68 24.17
N ALA A 365 11.75 -5.32 24.51
CA ALA A 365 11.13 -5.77 25.77
C ALA A 365 10.98 -7.30 25.81
N LEU A 366 10.54 -7.94 24.72
CA LEU A 366 10.48 -9.41 24.63
C LEU A 366 11.86 -10.08 24.75
N GLN A 367 12.92 -9.43 24.23
CA GLN A 367 14.29 -9.93 24.37
C GLN A 367 14.79 -9.89 25.82
N SER A 368 14.29 -8.96 26.64
CA SER A 368 14.65 -8.88 28.06
C SER A 368 13.95 -9.93 28.93
N LEU A 369 12.88 -10.56 28.41
CA LEU A 369 12.21 -11.67 29.11
C LEU A 369 13.01 -12.95 29.01
N SER A 370 12.95 -13.75 30.08
CA SER A 370 13.50 -15.12 30.05
C SER A 370 12.75 -15.98 29.02
N PRO A 371 13.35 -17.05 28.49
CA PRO A 371 12.66 -18.02 27.65
C PRO A 371 11.37 -18.55 28.27
N ASN A 372 11.38 -18.85 29.62
CA ASN A 372 10.20 -19.31 30.32
C ASN A 372 9.07 -18.30 30.30
N GLN A 373 9.36 -17.01 30.54
CA GLN A 373 8.35 -15.96 30.50
C GLN A 373 7.73 -15.81 29.13
N ARG A 374 8.53 -15.91 28.06
CA ARG A 374 7.98 -15.88 26.68
C ARG A 374 7.09 -17.10 26.42
N ALA A 375 7.49 -18.29 26.87
CA ALA A 375 6.68 -19.52 26.80
C ALA A 375 5.35 -19.36 27.54
N GLU A 376 5.36 -18.82 28.77
CA GLU A 376 4.14 -18.54 29.56
C GLU A 376 3.15 -17.62 28.85
N ILE A 377 3.63 -16.58 28.14
CA ILE A 377 2.78 -15.72 27.33
C ILE A 377 2.09 -16.54 26.21
N ILE A 378 2.82 -17.45 25.56
CA ILE A 378 2.27 -18.28 24.48
C ILE A 378 1.29 -19.32 25.07
N TYR A 379 1.59 -19.92 26.22
CA TYR A 379 0.65 -20.81 26.92
C TYR A 379 -0.64 -20.07 27.26
N ARG A 380 -0.53 -18.84 27.79
CA ARG A 380 -1.71 -18.03 28.09
C ARG A 380 -2.55 -17.76 26.87
N LEU A 381 -1.91 -17.43 25.74
CA LEU A 381 -2.62 -17.26 24.46
C LEU A 381 -3.33 -18.55 24.02
N SER A 382 -2.69 -19.72 24.22
CA SER A 382 -3.31 -21.02 23.87
C SER A 382 -4.55 -21.31 24.73
N GLU A 383 -4.52 -20.97 26.04
CA GLU A 383 -5.65 -21.08 26.96
C GLU A 383 -6.80 -20.14 26.55
N LEU A 384 -6.49 -18.88 26.28
CA LEU A 384 -7.47 -17.87 25.86
C LEU A 384 -8.23 -18.29 24.60
N LEU A 385 -7.59 -18.97 23.64
CA LEU A 385 -8.26 -19.50 22.45
C LEU A 385 -9.36 -20.52 22.79
N LEU A 386 -9.18 -21.32 23.85
CA LEU A 386 -10.17 -22.31 24.31
C LEU A 386 -11.19 -21.69 25.26
N GLU A 387 -10.74 -20.83 26.20
CA GLU A 387 -11.64 -20.14 27.16
C GLU A 387 -12.66 -19.22 26.44
N ARG A 388 -12.26 -18.57 25.36
CA ARG A 388 -13.05 -17.59 24.61
C ARG A 388 -13.54 -18.10 23.26
N GLN A 389 -13.65 -19.43 23.08
CA GLN A 389 -13.98 -20.01 21.79
C GLN A 389 -15.32 -19.54 21.25
N ASP A 390 -16.35 -19.38 22.10
CA ASP A 390 -17.69 -18.95 21.67
C ASP A 390 -17.68 -17.51 21.14
N ASP A 391 -16.93 -16.63 21.78
CA ASP A 391 -16.76 -15.25 21.34
C ASP A 391 -15.98 -15.16 20.01
N ILE A 392 -14.94 -15.99 19.84
CA ILE A 392 -14.18 -16.11 18.60
C ILE A 392 -15.08 -16.57 17.47
N LEU A 393 -15.88 -17.62 17.70
CA LEU A 393 -16.81 -18.15 16.68
C LEU A 393 -17.94 -17.16 16.37
N SER A 394 -18.43 -16.41 17.35
CA SER A 394 -19.40 -15.33 17.15
C SER A 394 -18.81 -14.19 16.29
N ALA A 395 -17.58 -13.80 16.54
CA ALA A 395 -16.87 -12.82 15.69
C ALA A 395 -16.68 -13.34 14.26
N ASN A 396 -16.29 -14.61 14.12
CA ASN A 396 -16.11 -15.26 12.81
C ASN A 396 -17.43 -15.42 12.06
N GLN A 397 -18.52 -15.71 12.74
CA GLN A 397 -19.84 -15.81 12.09
C GLN A 397 -20.24 -14.47 11.44
N ARG A 398 -19.96 -13.33 12.09
CA ARG A 398 -20.22 -12.00 11.51
C ARG A 398 -19.44 -11.77 10.20
N ASP A 399 -18.18 -12.23 10.14
CA ASP A 399 -17.36 -12.14 8.92
C ASP A 399 -17.92 -13.06 7.81
N LEU A 400 -18.33 -14.29 8.17
CA LEU A 400 -18.92 -15.25 7.23
C LEU A 400 -20.26 -14.74 6.64
N ASP A 401 -21.10 -14.13 7.47
CA ASP A 401 -22.38 -13.57 7.03
C ASP A 401 -22.16 -12.35 6.13
N ALA A 402 -21.23 -11.48 6.47
CA ALA A 402 -20.85 -10.36 5.63
C ALA A 402 -20.30 -10.83 4.26
N ALA A 403 -19.48 -11.88 4.25
CA ALA A 403 -18.92 -12.45 3.02
C ALA A 403 -19.99 -13.12 2.14
N ARG A 404 -20.98 -13.80 2.74
CA ARG A 404 -22.14 -14.40 2.04
C ARG A 404 -23.01 -13.31 1.40
N ILE A 405 -23.30 -12.23 2.13
CA ILE A 405 -24.09 -11.10 1.61
C ILE A 405 -23.37 -10.42 0.46
N ALA A 406 -22.06 -10.24 0.55
CA ALA A 406 -21.24 -9.63 -0.49
C ALA A 406 -21.12 -10.50 -1.76
N GLY A 407 -21.22 -11.84 -1.64
CA GLY A 407 -21.21 -12.79 -2.75
C GLY A 407 -19.92 -12.82 -3.59
N ASN A 408 -18.84 -12.27 -3.08
CA ASN A 408 -17.59 -12.03 -3.84
C ASN A 408 -16.43 -12.97 -3.46
N LEU A 409 -16.62 -13.90 -2.49
CA LEU A 409 -15.59 -14.84 -2.07
C LEU A 409 -15.80 -16.23 -2.71
N PRO A 410 -14.78 -16.76 -3.43
CA PRO A 410 -14.80 -18.13 -3.93
C PRO A 410 -14.92 -19.16 -2.80
N PRO A 411 -15.52 -20.35 -3.04
CA PRO A 411 -15.70 -21.39 -2.03
C PRO A 411 -14.42 -21.79 -1.27
N PRO A 412 -13.23 -21.90 -1.90
CA PRO A 412 -12.00 -22.20 -1.18
C PRO A 412 -11.62 -21.12 -0.15
N LEU A 413 -11.82 -19.83 -0.46
CA LEU A 413 -11.55 -18.74 0.47
C LEU A 413 -12.57 -18.68 1.60
N MET A 414 -13.83 -19.00 1.34
CA MET A 414 -14.87 -19.16 2.38
C MET A 414 -14.50 -20.26 3.37
N SER A 415 -14.02 -21.40 2.91
CA SER A 415 -13.57 -22.52 3.76
C SER A 415 -12.35 -22.13 4.62
N ARG A 416 -11.44 -21.31 4.08
CA ARG A 416 -10.28 -20.79 4.83
C ARG A 416 -10.69 -19.78 5.88
N LEU A 417 -11.68 -18.91 5.59
CA LEU A 417 -12.20 -17.91 6.50
C LEU A 417 -12.91 -18.53 7.72
N ALA A 418 -13.54 -19.68 7.54
CA ALA A 418 -14.35 -20.34 8.59
C ALA A 418 -13.46 -20.93 9.68
N LEU A 419 -13.69 -20.52 10.94
CA LEU A 419 -13.16 -21.13 12.14
C LEU A 419 -14.13 -22.17 12.68
N THR A 420 -13.61 -23.24 13.30
CA THR A 420 -14.38 -24.30 13.96
C THR A 420 -13.73 -24.65 15.29
N ASN A 421 -14.47 -25.30 16.20
CA ASN A 421 -13.94 -25.76 17.49
C ASN A 421 -12.70 -26.65 17.31
N ASN A 422 -12.73 -27.55 16.32
CA ASN A 422 -11.58 -28.41 16.02
C ASN A 422 -10.37 -27.60 15.54
N LYS A 423 -10.57 -26.60 14.67
CA LYS A 423 -9.48 -25.71 14.25
C LYS A 423 -8.90 -24.95 15.44
N LEU A 424 -9.74 -24.40 16.35
CA LEU A 424 -9.27 -23.69 17.54
C LEU A 424 -8.48 -24.60 18.48
N LYS A 425 -8.91 -25.86 18.66
CA LYS A 425 -8.18 -26.83 19.43
C LYS A 425 -6.82 -27.13 18.80
N THR A 426 -6.76 -27.43 17.51
CA THR A 426 -5.50 -27.68 16.79
C THR A 426 -4.57 -26.45 16.88
N LEU A 427 -5.10 -25.24 16.79
CA LEU A 427 -4.34 -24.00 16.99
C LEU A 427 -3.74 -23.95 18.40
N SER A 428 -4.55 -24.18 19.42
CA SER A 428 -4.10 -24.20 20.82
C SER A 428 -2.98 -25.23 21.04
N ASP A 429 -3.15 -26.45 20.52
CA ASP A 429 -2.13 -27.51 20.62
C ASP A 429 -0.82 -27.11 19.89
N GLY A 430 -0.94 -26.47 18.72
CA GLY A 430 0.21 -25.93 17.97
C GLY A 430 0.95 -24.83 18.74
N LEU A 431 0.21 -23.92 19.40
CA LEU A 431 0.81 -22.85 20.22
C LEU A 431 1.56 -23.43 21.42
N ARG A 432 1.00 -24.45 22.08
CA ARG A 432 1.69 -25.13 23.17
C ARG A 432 3.00 -25.76 22.72
N LYS A 433 3.01 -26.38 21.55
CA LYS A 433 4.23 -26.94 20.96
C LYS A 433 5.28 -25.87 20.69
N ILE A 434 4.88 -24.70 20.18
CA ILE A 434 5.79 -23.54 20.00
C ILE A 434 6.37 -23.09 21.34
N ALA A 435 5.54 -23.06 22.40
CA ALA A 435 5.99 -22.69 23.74
C ALA A 435 7.00 -23.71 24.29
N ASP A 436 6.73 -25.03 24.15
CA ASP A 436 7.63 -26.10 24.55
C ASP A 436 9.01 -26.01 23.87
N ASP A 437 9.06 -25.65 22.58
CA ASP A 437 10.28 -25.58 21.78
C ASP A 437 11.00 -24.23 21.89
N SER A 438 10.43 -23.24 22.59
CA SER A 438 10.95 -21.85 22.58
C SER A 438 12.15 -21.61 23.51
N PHE A 439 12.48 -22.57 24.39
CA PHE A 439 13.44 -22.36 25.48
C PHE A 439 14.87 -22.07 25.06
N SER A 440 15.31 -22.48 23.87
CA SER A 440 16.70 -22.40 23.45
C SER A 440 16.93 -21.59 22.15
N ASN A 441 15.93 -20.92 21.59
CA ASN A 441 16.04 -20.36 20.26
C ASN A 441 16.75 -19.00 20.20
N VAL A 442 16.44 -18.08 21.10
CA VAL A 442 17.04 -16.74 21.14
C VAL A 442 18.27 -16.75 22.06
N GLY A 443 19.41 -16.28 21.57
CA GLY A 443 20.65 -16.24 22.32
C GLY A 443 21.45 -17.56 22.25
N ARG A 444 20.99 -18.54 21.47
CA ARG A 444 21.71 -19.82 21.27
C ARG A 444 23.05 -19.58 20.61
N VAL A 445 24.11 -20.12 21.20
CA VAL A 445 25.45 -20.11 20.60
C VAL A 445 25.50 -21.14 19.47
N LEU A 446 25.77 -20.70 18.26
CA LEU A 446 25.91 -21.56 17.07
C LEU A 446 27.38 -21.96 16.86
N LYS A 447 28.29 -21.04 17.16
CA LYS A 447 29.72 -21.23 16.98
C LYS A 447 30.47 -20.46 18.08
N ALA A 448 31.45 -21.10 18.68
CA ALA A 448 32.35 -20.48 19.64
C ALA A 448 33.80 -20.73 19.21
N THR A 449 34.60 -19.68 19.16
CA THR A 449 36.00 -19.75 18.71
C THR A 449 36.89 -18.95 19.68
N ARG A 450 37.90 -19.56 20.26
CA ARG A 450 38.96 -18.86 20.96
C ARG A 450 39.94 -18.31 19.94
N LEU A 451 39.94 -16.99 19.77
CA LEU A 451 40.86 -16.30 18.84
C LEU A 451 42.26 -16.20 19.40
N ALA A 452 42.38 -15.95 20.70
CA ALA A 452 43.63 -15.95 21.48
C ALA A 452 43.31 -16.20 22.96
N SER A 453 44.35 -16.28 23.80
CA SER A 453 44.15 -16.37 25.24
C SER A 453 43.35 -15.18 25.77
N GLY A 454 42.22 -15.38 26.40
CA GLY A 454 41.32 -14.30 26.87
C GLY A 454 40.48 -13.58 25.78
N LEU A 455 40.54 -14.02 24.50
CA LEU A 455 39.80 -13.42 23.41
C LEU A 455 38.90 -14.48 22.76
N GLU A 456 37.55 -14.41 23.03
CA GLU A 456 36.57 -15.39 22.59
C GLU A 456 35.52 -14.73 21.68
N LEU A 457 35.26 -15.35 20.53
CA LEU A 457 34.30 -14.95 19.53
C LEU A 457 33.16 -15.96 19.48
N ASN A 458 31.93 -15.51 19.76
CA ASN A 458 30.72 -16.33 19.73
C ASN A 458 29.76 -15.82 18.66
N GLN A 459 29.18 -16.70 17.86
CA GLN A 459 28.06 -16.43 16.98
C GLN A 459 26.79 -16.89 17.68
N ILE A 460 25.84 -15.97 17.86
CA ILE A 460 24.57 -16.25 18.54
C ILE A 460 23.36 -15.91 17.68
N THR A 461 22.25 -16.58 17.95
CA THR A 461 20.95 -16.28 17.34
C THR A 461 20.32 -15.05 17.98
N VAL A 462 19.71 -14.20 17.16
CA VAL A 462 18.98 -12.99 17.58
C VAL A 462 17.74 -12.81 16.73
N PRO A 463 16.72 -12.04 17.20
CA PRO A 463 15.58 -11.67 16.35
C PRO A 463 15.99 -10.97 15.06
N ILE A 464 15.23 -11.16 13.99
CA ILE A 464 15.37 -10.37 12.75
C ILE A 464 15.06 -8.89 13.03
N GLY A 465 13.98 -8.61 13.77
CA GLY A 465 13.56 -7.25 14.10
C GLY A 465 12.05 -7.07 14.06
N VAL A 466 11.55 -6.24 13.16
CA VAL A 466 10.11 -6.02 12.95
C VAL A 466 9.64 -6.81 11.74
N LEU A 467 8.76 -7.76 11.96
CA LEU A 467 8.14 -8.58 10.94
C LEU A 467 6.81 -7.96 10.53
N MET A 468 6.53 -7.90 9.24
CA MET A 468 5.23 -7.53 8.71
C MET A 468 4.57 -8.73 8.05
N VAL A 469 3.45 -9.19 8.57
CA VAL A 469 2.70 -10.32 8.02
C VAL A 469 1.40 -9.83 7.41
N ILE A 470 1.23 -10.10 6.11
CA ILE A 470 0.06 -9.72 5.32
C ILE A 470 -0.70 -11.00 5.00
N PHE A 471 -1.96 -11.13 5.44
CA PHE A 471 -2.75 -12.33 5.25
C PHE A 471 -4.17 -12.06 4.80
N GLU A 472 -4.68 -12.91 3.90
CA GLU A 472 -6.02 -12.87 3.33
C GLU A 472 -6.83 -14.08 3.76
N SER A 473 -8.09 -13.86 4.18
CA SER A 473 -9.08 -14.90 4.50
C SER A 473 -8.58 -16.02 5.44
N ARG A 474 -7.62 -15.71 6.32
CA ARG A 474 -6.99 -16.65 7.24
C ARG A 474 -6.89 -16.11 8.66
N PRO A 475 -8.01 -15.98 9.39
CA PRO A 475 -7.97 -15.52 10.78
C PRO A 475 -7.17 -16.45 11.70
N ASP A 476 -7.08 -17.73 11.35
CA ASP A 476 -6.26 -18.75 12.05
C ASP A 476 -4.76 -18.43 12.02
N ALA A 477 -4.27 -17.69 11.02
CA ALA A 477 -2.85 -17.34 10.95
C ALA A 477 -2.42 -16.34 12.03
N LEU A 478 -3.33 -15.47 12.51
CA LEU A 478 -2.98 -14.41 13.45
C LEU A 478 -2.38 -14.94 14.77
N PRO A 479 -3.02 -15.86 15.53
CA PRO A 479 -2.45 -16.37 16.78
C PRO A 479 -1.18 -17.20 16.55
N GLN A 480 -1.06 -17.93 15.42
CA GLN A 480 0.14 -18.69 15.07
C GLN A 480 1.35 -17.78 14.88
N VAL A 481 1.17 -16.76 14.04
CA VAL A 481 2.24 -15.79 13.73
C VAL A 481 2.61 -14.97 14.97
N ALA A 482 1.63 -14.62 15.83
CA ALA A 482 1.90 -13.95 17.09
C ALA A 482 2.75 -14.82 18.03
N ALA A 483 2.43 -16.10 18.19
CA ALA A 483 3.19 -17.03 19.01
C ALA A 483 4.63 -17.19 18.49
N LEU A 484 4.82 -17.36 17.18
CA LEU A 484 6.14 -17.46 16.56
C LEU A 484 6.96 -16.19 16.74
N ALA A 485 6.35 -14.99 16.61
CA ALA A 485 7.01 -13.73 16.85
C ALA A 485 7.42 -13.54 18.32
N ILE A 486 6.56 -13.94 19.27
CA ILE A 486 6.87 -13.92 20.71
C ILE A 486 8.00 -14.88 21.03
N ALA A 487 7.96 -16.13 20.55
CA ALA A 487 9.01 -17.13 20.74
C ALA A 487 10.37 -16.66 20.23
N SER A 488 10.40 -16.02 19.06
CA SER A 488 11.60 -15.46 18.43
C SER A 488 11.95 -14.05 18.89
N ALA A 489 11.16 -13.45 19.81
CA ALA A 489 11.31 -12.09 20.34
C ALA A 489 11.32 -11.00 19.26
N ASN A 490 10.61 -11.19 18.14
CA ASN A 490 10.43 -10.21 17.08
C ASN A 490 9.27 -9.25 17.38
N GLY A 491 9.36 -8.02 16.88
CA GLY A 491 8.21 -7.12 16.73
C GLY A 491 7.33 -7.57 15.57
N LEU A 492 6.02 -7.35 15.67
CA LEU A 492 5.05 -7.87 14.72
C LEU A 492 4.04 -6.82 14.28
N LEU A 493 3.95 -6.59 12.99
CA LEU A 493 2.90 -5.83 12.35
C LEU A 493 2.02 -6.79 11.55
N LEU A 494 0.73 -6.80 11.86
CA LEU A 494 -0.26 -7.68 11.25
C LEU A 494 -1.16 -6.88 10.30
N LYS A 495 -1.30 -7.30 9.06
CA LYS A 495 -2.23 -6.74 8.09
C LYS A 495 -3.18 -7.82 7.59
N GLY A 496 -4.35 -7.90 8.20
CA GLY A 496 -5.42 -8.83 7.77
C GLY A 496 -6.27 -8.27 6.62
N GLY A 497 -6.91 -9.16 5.88
CA GLY A 497 -7.92 -8.83 4.90
C GLY A 497 -9.20 -8.28 5.53
N LYS A 498 -9.99 -7.55 4.75
CA LYS A 498 -11.24 -6.91 5.21
C LYS A 498 -12.34 -7.94 5.51
N GLU A 499 -12.27 -9.06 4.83
CA GLU A 499 -13.21 -10.18 4.94
C GLU A 499 -13.15 -10.91 6.30
N ALA A 500 -12.06 -10.71 7.07
CA ALA A 500 -11.86 -11.29 8.39
C ALA A 500 -11.76 -10.22 9.49
N TYR A 501 -12.40 -9.06 9.31
CA TYR A 501 -12.25 -7.91 10.19
C TYR A 501 -12.58 -8.21 11.65
N HIS A 502 -13.75 -8.78 11.93
CA HIS A 502 -14.21 -9.05 13.30
C HIS A 502 -13.38 -10.13 13.98
N SER A 503 -13.06 -11.22 13.26
CA SER A 503 -12.21 -12.30 13.75
C SER A 503 -10.81 -11.79 14.09
N ASN A 504 -10.19 -11.03 13.18
CA ASN A 504 -8.84 -10.51 13.39
C ASN A 504 -8.76 -9.55 14.59
N HIS A 505 -9.74 -8.65 14.77
CA HIS A 505 -9.75 -7.74 15.90
C HIS A 505 -9.94 -8.47 17.23
N TYR A 506 -10.82 -9.47 17.28
CA TYR A 506 -11.04 -10.23 18.49
C TYR A 506 -9.81 -11.07 18.85
N LEU A 507 -9.27 -11.83 17.89
CA LEU A 507 -8.06 -12.62 18.11
C LEU A 507 -6.86 -11.76 18.51
N PHE A 508 -6.71 -10.57 17.92
CA PHE A 508 -5.66 -9.63 18.29
C PHE A 508 -5.82 -9.12 19.72
N SER A 509 -7.05 -8.91 20.21
CA SER A 509 -7.29 -8.53 21.61
C SER A 509 -6.81 -9.61 22.58
N LEU A 510 -6.94 -10.89 22.23
CA LEU A 510 -6.42 -12.00 23.04
C LEU A 510 -4.87 -12.04 23.04
N VAL A 511 -4.24 -11.72 21.90
CA VAL A 511 -2.77 -11.56 21.85
C VAL A 511 -2.30 -10.43 22.76
N GLN A 512 -3.00 -9.29 22.76
CA GLN A 512 -2.68 -8.16 23.66
C GLN A 512 -2.87 -8.52 25.13
N GLU A 513 -3.94 -9.27 25.46
CA GLU A 513 -4.19 -9.79 26.82
C GLU A 513 -3.03 -10.69 27.28
N ALA A 514 -2.61 -11.62 26.43
CA ALA A 514 -1.49 -12.52 26.73
C ALA A 514 -0.16 -11.77 26.90
N LEU A 515 0.15 -10.80 26.03
CA LEU A 515 1.38 -9.99 26.15
C LEU A 515 1.44 -9.14 27.42
N SER A 516 0.30 -8.88 28.06
CA SER A 516 0.21 -8.11 29.29
C SER A 516 0.49 -8.94 30.56
N LEU A 517 0.65 -10.27 30.44
CA LEU A 517 0.75 -11.21 31.55
C LEU A 517 1.85 -10.88 32.56
N HIS A 518 3.04 -10.52 32.09
CA HIS A 518 4.20 -10.27 32.96
C HIS A 518 4.39 -8.79 33.36
N GLY A 519 3.44 -7.90 33.01
CA GLY A 519 3.52 -6.48 33.37
C GLY A 519 4.77 -5.74 32.87
N ALA A 520 5.55 -6.36 31.98
CA ALA A 520 6.73 -5.74 31.42
C ALA A 520 6.33 -4.56 30.53
N GLN A 521 6.78 -3.34 30.92
CA GLN A 521 6.52 -2.14 30.15
C GLN A 521 7.01 -2.32 28.71
N GLY A 522 6.10 -2.13 27.74
CA GLY A 522 6.42 -2.23 26.32
C GLY A 522 6.09 -3.55 25.64
N CYS A 523 5.92 -4.69 26.35
CA CYS A 523 5.58 -5.97 25.72
C CYS A 523 4.27 -5.93 24.90
N PRO A 524 3.18 -5.27 25.34
CA PRO A 524 1.98 -5.12 24.53
C PRO A 524 2.23 -4.41 23.19
N HIS A 525 3.26 -3.57 23.13
CA HIS A 525 3.64 -2.87 21.91
C HIS A 525 4.37 -3.75 20.91
N ALA A 526 4.84 -4.94 21.29
CA ALA A 526 5.52 -5.86 20.39
C ALA A 526 4.66 -6.31 19.20
N SER A 527 3.33 -6.19 19.31
CA SER A 527 2.41 -6.57 18.25
C SER A 527 1.42 -5.44 17.98
N ALA A 528 1.17 -5.16 16.68
CA ALA A 528 0.18 -4.19 16.22
C ALA A 528 -0.65 -4.74 15.06
N LEU A 529 -1.97 -4.51 15.11
CA LEU A 529 -2.88 -4.82 14.00
C LEU A 529 -3.13 -3.54 13.20
N ILE A 530 -2.67 -3.54 11.95
CA ILE A 530 -2.86 -2.42 11.03
C ILE A 530 -4.28 -2.44 10.52
N SER A 531 -5.11 -1.53 11.05
CA SER A 531 -6.51 -1.37 10.67
C SER A 531 -6.72 -0.28 9.61
N THR A 532 -5.68 0.47 9.27
CA THR A 532 -5.73 1.55 8.30
C THR A 532 -6.03 1.04 6.90
N ARG A 533 -6.67 1.88 6.08
CA ARG A 533 -6.99 1.59 4.68
C ARG A 533 -5.79 1.79 3.75
N ASP A 534 -4.60 1.93 4.31
CA ASP A 534 -3.39 2.10 3.54
C ASP A 534 -3.19 0.90 2.62
N GLU A 535 -2.80 1.18 1.40
CA GLU A 535 -2.50 0.14 0.43
C GLU A 535 -1.21 -0.59 0.86
N VAL A 536 -1.14 -1.86 0.55
CA VAL A 536 0.06 -2.68 0.84
C VAL A 536 1.32 -2.02 0.28
N SER A 537 1.22 -1.39 -0.89
CA SER A 537 2.29 -0.66 -1.56
C SER A 537 2.93 0.44 -0.69
N ASP A 538 2.12 1.13 0.13
CA ASP A 538 2.62 2.18 1.04
C ASP A 538 3.43 1.59 2.19
N LEU A 539 2.99 0.43 2.70
CA LEU A 539 3.68 -0.29 3.77
C LEU A 539 5.05 -0.81 3.32
N LEU A 540 5.16 -1.22 2.05
CA LEU A 540 6.40 -1.73 1.47
C LEU A 540 7.47 -0.64 1.23
N GLN A 541 7.16 0.64 1.45
CA GLN A 541 8.11 1.75 1.37
C GLN A 541 8.77 2.06 2.73
N LEU A 542 8.30 1.44 3.83
CA LEU A 542 8.80 1.70 5.18
C LEU A 542 10.06 0.87 5.52
N GLU A 543 11.08 0.92 4.66
CA GLU A 543 12.32 0.14 4.79
C GLU A 543 13.08 0.37 6.10
N ASN A 544 12.98 1.58 6.69
CA ASN A 544 13.62 1.88 7.97
C ASN A 544 12.86 1.35 9.19
N CYS A 545 11.62 0.88 8.99
CA CYS A 545 10.73 0.48 10.06
C CYS A 545 10.47 -1.03 10.06
N ILE A 546 10.50 -1.68 8.88
CA ILE A 546 10.15 -3.09 8.69
C ILE A 546 11.38 -3.83 8.16
N ASP A 547 11.73 -4.94 8.80
CA ASP A 547 12.93 -5.74 8.45
C ASP A 547 12.61 -6.92 7.54
N LEU A 548 11.37 -7.45 7.58
CA LEU A 548 10.95 -8.59 6.76
C LEU A 548 9.44 -8.55 6.52
N VAL A 549 9.02 -8.82 5.27
CA VAL A 549 7.60 -8.96 4.89
C VAL A 549 7.29 -10.42 4.58
N ILE A 550 6.19 -10.92 5.12
CA ILE A 550 5.73 -12.30 4.94
C ILE A 550 4.28 -12.29 4.43
N PRO A 551 4.06 -12.47 3.12
CA PRO A 551 2.72 -12.57 2.56
C PRO A 551 2.12 -13.97 2.76
N ARG A 552 0.83 -14.02 3.14
CA ARG A 552 0.01 -15.22 3.34
C ARG A 552 -1.33 -15.06 2.63
N GLY A 553 -1.43 -15.42 1.38
CA GLY A 553 -2.67 -15.23 0.62
C GLY A 553 -2.63 -15.89 -0.76
N SER A 554 -3.31 -15.28 -1.70
CA SER A 554 -3.33 -15.72 -3.09
C SER A 554 -1.96 -15.52 -3.78
N ASN A 555 -1.71 -16.32 -4.83
CA ASN A 555 -0.50 -16.20 -5.65
C ASN A 555 -0.34 -14.78 -6.21
N GLU A 556 -1.45 -14.15 -6.57
CA GLU A 556 -1.47 -12.76 -7.08
C GLU A 556 -0.98 -11.78 -6.02
N LEU A 557 -1.45 -11.89 -4.76
CA LEU A 557 -0.98 -11.07 -3.64
C LEU A 557 0.53 -11.22 -3.43
N VAL A 558 1.01 -12.46 -3.39
CA VAL A 558 2.44 -12.74 -3.14
C VAL A 558 3.31 -12.16 -4.25
N ARG A 559 2.96 -12.39 -5.52
CA ARG A 559 3.68 -11.84 -6.68
C ARG A 559 3.66 -10.30 -6.66
N LYS A 560 2.52 -9.70 -6.33
CA LYS A 560 2.39 -8.25 -6.22
C LYS A 560 3.34 -7.70 -5.15
N ILE A 561 3.35 -8.29 -3.96
CA ILE A 561 4.22 -7.87 -2.86
C ILE A 561 5.70 -8.04 -3.23
N GLN A 562 6.08 -9.16 -3.86
CA GLN A 562 7.44 -9.40 -4.32
C GLN A 562 7.90 -8.40 -5.39
N ALA A 563 7.00 -8.01 -6.30
CA ALA A 563 7.30 -7.03 -7.36
C ALA A 563 7.38 -5.59 -6.84
N GLU A 564 6.56 -5.24 -5.85
CA GLU A 564 6.49 -3.87 -5.29
C GLU A 564 7.51 -3.62 -4.19
N SER A 565 7.96 -4.65 -3.46
CA SER A 565 8.98 -4.53 -2.40
C SER A 565 10.37 -4.38 -3.02
N LYS A 566 10.91 -3.17 -2.97
CA LYS A 566 12.23 -2.86 -3.57
C LYS A 566 13.38 -3.10 -2.60
N HIS A 567 13.19 -2.81 -1.33
CA HIS A 567 14.26 -2.78 -0.32
C HIS A 567 14.01 -3.72 0.86
N ILE A 568 12.74 -4.01 1.19
CA ILE A 568 12.42 -4.91 2.29
C ILE A 568 12.40 -6.35 1.76
N PRO A 569 13.17 -7.27 2.36
CA PRO A 569 13.11 -8.69 2.00
C PRO A 569 11.70 -9.27 2.13
N VAL A 570 11.31 -10.13 1.18
CA VAL A 570 10.01 -10.83 1.19
C VAL A 570 10.24 -12.32 1.33
N LEU A 571 9.70 -12.91 2.38
CA LEU A 571 9.77 -14.35 2.64
C LEU A 571 8.44 -14.99 2.24
N GLY A 572 8.46 -15.90 1.26
CA GLY A 572 7.27 -16.61 0.81
C GLY A 572 7.47 -17.27 -0.56
N HIS A 573 6.43 -17.94 -1.03
CA HIS A 573 6.36 -18.51 -2.36
C HIS A 573 5.09 -18.02 -3.07
N SER A 574 5.16 -17.90 -4.39
CA SER A 574 4.02 -17.45 -5.21
C SER A 574 3.22 -18.62 -5.80
N GLU A 575 3.84 -19.80 -5.98
CA GLU A 575 3.21 -20.99 -6.55
C GLU A 575 3.70 -22.26 -5.85
N GLY A 576 2.82 -23.25 -5.71
CA GLY A 576 3.13 -24.58 -5.21
C GLY A 576 2.96 -25.64 -6.32
N ILE A 577 3.95 -25.78 -7.22
CA ILE A 577 3.94 -26.81 -8.26
C ILE A 577 4.76 -27.98 -7.75
N CYS A 578 4.09 -28.91 -7.09
CA CYS A 578 4.71 -30.07 -6.45
C CYS A 578 4.60 -31.32 -7.35
N HIS A 579 5.63 -32.18 -7.31
CA HIS A 579 5.67 -33.39 -8.12
C HIS A 579 5.74 -34.64 -7.26
N VAL A 580 5.14 -35.73 -7.77
CA VAL A 580 5.37 -37.09 -7.28
C VAL A 580 5.91 -37.91 -8.44
N TYR A 581 7.15 -38.41 -8.33
CA TYR A 581 7.75 -39.29 -9.31
C TYR A 581 7.58 -40.76 -8.87
N VAL A 582 6.91 -41.55 -9.69
CA VAL A 582 6.76 -43.00 -9.51
C VAL A 582 7.79 -43.69 -10.37
N ASP A 583 8.81 -44.28 -9.71
CA ASP A 583 9.90 -45.00 -10.34
C ASP A 583 9.45 -46.40 -10.79
N LYS A 584 10.22 -47.04 -11.67
CA LYS A 584 9.93 -48.40 -12.13
C LYS A 584 10.03 -49.45 -11.02
N ASP A 585 10.90 -49.21 -10.02
CA ASP A 585 11.13 -50.05 -8.87
C ASP A 585 10.27 -49.66 -7.65
N ALA A 586 9.11 -49.01 -7.89
CA ALA A 586 8.18 -48.60 -6.83
C ALA A 586 7.25 -49.75 -6.44
N ASP A 587 6.99 -49.89 -5.14
CA ASP A 587 5.82 -50.64 -4.70
C ASP A 587 4.56 -49.89 -5.12
N MET A 588 3.74 -50.54 -5.96
CA MET A 588 2.59 -49.91 -6.58
C MET A 588 1.45 -49.62 -5.61
N GLU A 589 1.25 -50.41 -4.57
CA GLU A 589 0.24 -50.16 -3.54
C GLU A 589 0.60 -48.91 -2.77
N MET A 590 1.85 -48.78 -2.31
CA MET A 590 2.38 -47.57 -1.67
C MET A 590 2.33 -46.37 -2.61
N ALA A 591 2.68 -46.53 -3.89
CA ALA A 591 2.65 -45.43 -4.86
C ALA A 591 1.24 -44.87 -5.06
N LEU A 592 0.21 -45.71 -5.18
CA LEU A 592 -1.18 -45.30 -5.30
C LEU A 592 -1.63 -44.54 -4.06
N GLN A 593 -1.34 -45.02 -2.85
CA GLN A 593 -1.69 -44.35 -1.61
C GLN A 593 -1.05 -42.96 -1.51
N ILE A 594 0.25 -42.86 -1.83
CA ILE A 594 0.98 -41.58 -1.79
C ILE A 594 0.45 -40.59 -2.82
N VAL A 595 0.20 -41.04 -4.05
CA VAL A 595 -0.32 -40.18 -5.14
C VAL A 595 -1.70 -39.63 -4.77
N ILE A 596 -2.60 -40.49 -4.29
CA ILE A 596 -3.96 -40.05 -3.89
C ILE A 596 -3.93 -39.13 -2.70
N ASP A 597 -3.18 -39.46 -1.64
CA ASP A 597 -3.04 -38.57 -0.46
C ASP A 597 -2.44 -37.25 -0.86
N SER A 598 -1.38 -37.25 -1.71
CA SER A 598 -0.72 -36.02 -2.15
C SER A 598 -1.64 -35.08 -2.94
N LYS A 599 -2.66 -35.60 -3.63
CA LYS A 599 -3.61 -34.77 -4.40
C LYS A 599 -4.93 -34.54 -3.69
N CYS A 600 -5.49 -35.54 -3.00
CA CYS A 600 -6.89 -35.52 -2.57
C CYS A 600 -7.11 -35.10 -1.12
N ASP A 601 -6.09 -35.14 -0.24
CA ASP A 601 -6.22 -34.72 1.19
C ASP A 601 -6.68 -33.26 1.27
N TYR A 602 -6.02 -32.34 0.57
CA TYR A 602 -6.46 -30.96 0.45
C TYR A 602 -5.94 -30.32 -0.86
N PRO A 603 -6.70 -30.43 -1.96
CA PRO A 603 -6.25 -30.06 -3.31
C PRO A 603 -5.83 -28.60 -3.46
N ALA A 604 -6.36 -27.69 -2.63
CA ALA A 604 -6.06 -26.25 -2.67
C ALA A 604 -4.84 -25.86 -1.82
N ALA A 605 -4.11 -26.82 -1.24
CA ALA A 605 -2.88 -26.54 -0.52
C ALA A 605 -1.69 -26.42 -1.48
N CYS A 606 -0.76 -25.51 -1.18
CA CYS A 606 0.44 -25.28 -1.99
C CYS A 606 1.42 -26.47 -2.04
N ASN A 607 1.28 -27.43 -1.13
CA ASN A 607 2.04 -28.69 -1.08
C ASN A 607 1.26 -29.88 -1.65
N ALA A 608 0.07 -29.66 -2.26
CA ALA A 608 -0.63 -30.69 -2.99
C ALA A 608 0.12 -31.03 -4.30
N MET A 609 0.09 -32.27 -4.70
CA MET A 609 0.68 -32.70 -5.97
C MET A 609 -0.05 -32.03 -7.17
N GLU A 610 0.70 -31.39 -8.04
CA GLU A 610 0.18 -30.78 -9.28
C GLU A 610 0.64 -31.52 -10.52
N THR A 611 1.75 -32.27 -10.43
CA THR A 611 2.26 -33.07 -11.52
C THR A 611 2.70 -34.44 -11.01
N ILE A 612 2.24 -35.50 -11.65
CA ILE A 612 2.75 -36.87 -11.47
C ILE A 612 3.70 -37.20 -12.62
N LEU A 613 4.90 -37.66 -12.26
CA LEU A 613 5.88 -38.19 -13.23
C LEU A 613 5.88 -39.70 -13.12
N VAL A 614 5.74 -40.38 -14.26
CA VAL A 614 5.70 -41.84 -14.32
C VAL A 614 6.89 -42.37 -15.13
N HIS A 615 7.63 -43.31 -14.59
CA HIS A 615 8.73 -43.95 -15.32
C HIS A 615 8.20 -44.66 -16.58
N ARG A 616 8.89 -44.49 -17.71
CA ARG A 616 8.47 -45.01 -19.03
C ARG A 616 8.16 -46.48 -19.03
N GLU A 617 8.90 -47.30 -18.29
CA GLU A 617 8.69 -48.77 -18.23
C GLU A 617 7.33 -49.12 -17.64
N LEU A 618 6.77 -48.32 -16.75
CA LEU A 618 5.45 -48.56 -16.16
C LEU A 618 4.31 -48.39 -17.16
N LEU A 619 4.50 -47.63 -18.26
CA LEU A 619 3.48 -47.43 -19.28
C LEU A 619 3.01 -48.74 -19.97
N ARG A 620 3.82 -49.75 -19.92
CA ARG A 620 3.54 -51.08 -20.53
C ARG A 620 3.05 -52.12 -19.53
N THR A 621 2.81 -51.74 -18.32
CA THR A 621 2.36 -52.54 -17.22
C THR A 621 0.95 -52.15 -16.76
N SER A 622 0.28 -53.03 -16.01
CA SER A 622 -1.01 -52.72 -15.38
C SER A 622 -0.91 -51.58 -14.35
N ALA A 623 0.32 -51.25 -13.90
CA ALA A 623 0.56 -50.19 -12.94
C ALA A 623 0.13 -48.81 -13.42
N PHE A 624 0.37 -48.48 -14.69
CA PHE A 624 -0.05 -47.22 -15.28
C PHE A 624 -1.58 -47.08 -15.31
N ASP A 625 -2.29 -48.13 -15.71
CA ASP A 625 -3.76 -48.12 -15.73
C ASP A 625 -4.34 -48.01 -14.31
N GLN A 626 -3.73 -48.67 -13.32
CA GLN A 626 -4.12 -48.55 -11.91
C GLN A 626 -4.00 -47.10 -11.39
N VAL A 627 -2.91 -46.43 -11.71
CA VAL A 627 -2.74 -45.01 -11.30
C VAL A 627 -3.81 -44.13 -11.93
N LEU A 628 -4.09 -44.28 -13.22
CA LEU A 628 -5.14 -43.51 -13.90
C LEU A 628 -6.53 -43.81 -13.36
N ASP A 629 -6.84 -45.08 -13.11
CA ASP A 629 -8.16 -45.48 -12.63
C ASP A 629 -8.39 -45.02 -11.19
N GLU A 630 -7.36 -45.11 -10.34
CA GLU A 630 -7.46 -44.63 -8.96
C GLU A 630 -7.62 -43.11 -8.88
N LEU A 631 -6.92 -42.35 -9.70
CA LEU A 631 -7.12 -40.90 -9.82
C LEU A 631 -8.56 -40.57 -10.28
N ARG A 632 -9.09 -41.30 -11.26
CA ARG A 632 -10.47 -41.12 -11.74
C ARG A 632 -11.52 -41.48 -10.68
N ASN A 633 -11.30 -42.58 -9.94
CA ASN A 633 -12.17 -43.01 -8.86
C ASN A 633 -12.29 -41.92 -7.76
N ASN A 634 -11.23 -41.15 -7.56
CA ASN A 634 -11.18 -40.03 -6.65
C ASN A 634 -11.56 -38.70 -7.33
N ASN A 635 -12.20 -38.72 -8.48
CA ASN A 635 -12.65 -37.56 -9.28
C ASN A 635 -11.52 -36.58 -9.67
N VAL A 636 -10.30 -37.06 -9.81
CA VAL A 636 -9.17 -36.24 -10.27
C VAL A 636 -9.15 -36.21 -11.81
N ILE A 637 -9.18 -35.00 -12.37
CA ILE A 637 -9.01 -34.78 -13.80
C ILE A 637 -7.52 -34.78 -14.13
N VAL A 638 -7.10 -35.72 -14.96
CA VAL A 638 -5.70 -35.84 -15.39
C VAL A 638 -5.51 -35.16 -16.74
N HIS A 639 -4.48 -34.30 -16.84
CA HIS A 639 -4.05 -33.64 -18.07
C HIS A 639 -2.75 -34.28 -18.56
N ALA A 640 -2.69 -34.68 -19.85
CA ALA A 640 -1.51 -35.30 -20.40
C ALA A 640 -0.40 -34.28 -20.70
N GLY A 641 0.78 -34.50 -20.17
CA GLY A 641 1.98 -33.78 -20.59
C GLY A 641 2.36 -34.11 -22.05
N PRO A 642 3.24 -33.33 -22.68
CA PRO A 642 3.53 -33.47 -24.12
C PRO A 642 4.02 -34.86 -24.54
N ARG A 643 4.80 -35.53 -23.69
CA ARG A 643 5.33 -36.89 -24.00
C ARG A 643 4.26 -37.96 -23.80
N LEU A 644 3.43 -37.82 -22.76
CA LEU A 644 2.30 -38.71 -22.53
C LEU A 644 1.26 -38.59 -23.65
N ALA A 645 0.88 -37.37 -24.05
CA ALA A 645 -0.06 -37.12 -25.14
C ALA A 645 0.41 -37.68 -26.47
N LYS A 646 1.73 -37.67 -26.72
CA LYS A 646 2.32 -38.32 -27.93
C LYS A 646 2.29 -39.85 -27.84
N ALA A 647 2.46 -40.41 -26.65
CA ALA A 647 2.48 -41.85 -26.43
C ALA A 647 1.06 -42.43 -26.42
N LEU A 648 0.04 -41.70 -25.99
CA LEU A 648 -1.35 -42.12 -25.88
C LEU A 648 -2.28 -41.16 -26.65
N PRO A 649 -2.46 -41.34 -27.99
CA PRO A 649 -3.29 -40.46 -28.81
C PRO A 649 -4.77 -40.35 -28.37
N PHE A 650 -5.29 -41.36 -27.65
CA PHE A 650 -6.62 -41.43 -27.10
C PHE A 650 -6.65 -41.28 -25.57
N GLY A 651 -5.56 -40.71 -25.02
CA GLY A 651 -5.37 -40.49 -23.57
C GLY A 651 -6.09 -39.26 -23.01
N PRO A 652 -5.70 -38.81 -21.82
CA PRO A 652 -6.19 -37.59 -21.20
C PRO A 652 -5.99 -36.33 -22.07
N VAL A 653 -6.82 -35.30 -21.86
CA VAL A 653 -6.69 -34.02 -22.57
C VAL A 653 -5.29 -33.42 -22.33
N PRO A 654 -4.62 -32.88 -23.37
CA PRO A 654 -3.30 -32.29 -23.20
C PRO A 654 -3.29 -31.13 -22.20
N ALA A 655 -2.28 -31.11 -21.34
CA ALA A 655 -2.04 -30.00 -20.41
C ALA A 655 -1.67 -28.71 -21.18
N LYS A 656 -2.21 -27.58 -20.77
CA LYS A 656 -1.90 -26.28 -21.37
C LYS A 656 -0.45 -25.85 -21.08
N SER A 657 0.06 -26.21 -19.93
CA SER A 657 1.42 -25.98 -19.48
C SER A 657 1.78 -26.98 -18.38
N LEU A 658 3.05 -27.29 -18.21
CA LEU A 658 3.57 -28.09 -17.08
C LEU A 658 3.90 -27.21 -15.87
N LYS A 659 3.85 -25.86 -16.03
CA LYS A 659 3.97 -24.89 -14.94
C LYS A 659 2.59 -24.35 -14.57
N VAL A 660 1.77 -25.19 -13.94
CA VAL A 660 0.43 -24.81 -13.49
C VAL A 660 0.16 -25.38 -12.11
N GLU A 661 -0.26 -24.53 -11.20
CA GLU A 661 -0.89 -24.90 -9.93
C GLU A 661 -2.41 -24.93 -10.16
N TYR A 662 -3.00 -26.14 -10.23
CA TYR A 662 -4.42 -26.31 -10.46
C TYR A 662 -5.25 -25.93 -9.24
N SER A 663 -4.73 -26.18 -8.04
CA SER A 663 -5.41 -25.93 -6.77
C SER A 663 -6.80 -26.59 -6.64
N SER A 664 -7.08 -27.62 -7.44
CA SER A 664 -8.34 -28.36 -7.56
C SER A 664 -8.05 -29.87 -7.70
N LEU A 665 -9.07 -30.69 -7.84
CA LEU A 665 -8.94 -32.11 -8.18
C LEU A 665 -8.53 -32.28 -9.67
N GLU A 666 -7.42 -31.62 -10.03
CA GLU A 666 -6.80 -31.69 -11.35
C GLU A 666 -5.29 -31.84 -11.18
N CYS A 667 -4.63 -32.58 -12.07
CA CYS A 667 -3.18 -32.67 -12.11
C CYS A 667 -2.67 -32.94 -13.53
N ALA A 668 -1.41 -32.59 -13.80
CA ALA A 668 -0.71 -33.05 -14.99
C ALA A 668 -0.08 -34.43 -14.75
N MET A 669 0.04 -35.22 -15.81
CA MET A 669 0.81 -36.47 -15.82
C MET A 669 1.80 -36.44 -16.97
N GLU A 670 3.07 -36.73 -16.70
CA GLU A 670 4.11 -36.79 -17.74
C GLU A 670 4.97 -38.05 -17.59
N ILE A 671 5.56 -38.50 -18.72
CA ILE A 671 6.43 -39.66 -18.77
C ILE A 671 7.88 -39.19 -18.70
N VAL A 672 8.68 -39.87 -17.88
CA VAL A 672 10.12 -39.66 -17.78
C VAL A 672 10.87 -40.96 -18.07
N ASP A 673 12.09 -40.85 -18.64
CA ASP A 673 12.88 -42.00 -19.05
C ASP A 673 13.57 -42.66 -17.85
N ASP A 674 13.99 -41.89 -16.88
CA ASP A 674 14.69 -42.32 -15.67
C ASP A 674 14.68 -41.23 -14.60
N VAL A 675 15.38 -41.46 -13.49
CA VAL A 675 15.49 -40.50 -12.39
C VAL A 675 16.18 -39.19 -12.79
N GLU A 676 17.14 -39.22 -13.71
CA GLU A 676 17.81 -38.00 -14.20
C GLU A 676 16.87 -37.13 -15.00
N ASP A 677 16.01 -37.72 -15.81
CA ASP A 677 14.97 -37.03 -16.56
C ASP A 677 13.90 -36.48 -15.62
N ALA A 678 13.51 -37.19 -14.57
CA ALA A 678 12.61 -36.72 -13.53
C ALA A 678 13.21 -35.51 -12.77
N ILE A 679 14.47 -35.56 -12.35
CA ILE A 679 15.19 -34.48 -11.71
C ILE A 679 15.22 -33.23 -12.62
N ARG A 680 15.56 -33.41 -13.91
CA ARG A 680 15.59 -32.30 -14.90
C ARG A 680 14.21 -31.69 -15.06
N HIS A 681 13.17 -32.50 -15.20
CA HIS A 681 11.78 -32.05 -15.32
C HIS A 681 11.36 -31.21 -14.10
N ILE A 682 11.61 -31.69 -12.88
CA ILE A 682 11.25 -31.01 -11.65
C ILE A 682 12.00 -29.68 -11.51
N ASN A 683 13.31 -29.67 -11.77
CA ASN A 683 14.12 -28.44 -11.68
C ASN A 683 13.72 -27.39 -12.74
N GLU A 684 13.18 -27.82 -13.90
CA GLU A 684 12.72 -26.94 -14.98
C GLU A 684 11.29 -26.44 -14.78
N HIS A 685 10.37 -27.31 -14.37
CA HIS A 685 8.95 -27.03 -14.34
C HIS A 685 8.40 -26.79 -12.93
N GLY A 686 9.06 -27.28 -11.89
CA GLY A 686 8.66 -27.12 -10.50
C GLY A 686 8.81 -25.71 -9.97
N SER A 687 8.25 -25.48 -8.79
CA SER A 687 8.32 -24.21 -8.05
C SER A 687 9.37 -24.21 -6.93
N ALA A 688 10.20 -25.25 -6.85
CA ALA A 688 11.15 -25.50 -5.77
C ALA A 688 10.48 -25.60 -4.36
N HIS A 689 9.23 -26.06 -4.33
CA HIS A 689 8.45 -26.17 -3.09
C HIS A 689 8.61 -27.55 -2.44
N THR A 690 7.93 -28.59 -2.94
CA THR A 690 7.95 -29.94 -2.37
C THR A 690 7.82 -30.96 -3.46
N ASP A 691 8.76 -31.90 -3.51
CA ASP A 691 8.74 -32.97 -4.51
C ASP A 691 9.06 -34.32 -3.84
N ALA A 692 8.46 -35.36 -4.35
CA ALA A 692 8.58 -36.72 -3.79
C ALA A 692 8.94 -37.75 -4.86
N ILE A 693 9.68 -38.80 -4.47
CA ILE A 693 9.91 -40.00 -5.22
C ILE A 693 9.31 -41.20 -4.48
N VAL A 694 8.71 -42.11 -5.24
CA VAL A 694 8.31 -43.42 -4.75
C VAL A 694 9.16 -44.49 -5.45
N THR A 695 9.99 -45.22 -4.67
CA THR A 695 10.88 -46.27 -5.17
C THR A 695 11.38 -47.11 -4.01
N ASP A 696 11.60 -48.41 -4.25
CA ASP A 696 12.24 -49.32 -3.31
C ASP A 696 13.79 -49.33 -3.48
N CYS A 697 14.31 -48.61 -4.48
CA CYS A 697 15.73 -48.55 -4.74
C CYS A 697 16.39 -47.40 -4.03
N ASP A 698 17.06 -47.64 -2.88
CA ASP A 698 17.79 -46.63 -2.09
C ASP A 698 18.81 -45.80 -2.90
N ARG A 699 19.46 -46.41 -3.91
CA ARG A 699 20.42 -45.68 -4.73
C ARG A 699 19.74 -44.60 -5.59
N ILE A 700 18.57 -44.96 -6.15
CA ILE A 700 17.77 -44.02 -6.94
C ILE A 700 17.17 -42.90 -6.03
N ALA A 701 16.65 -43.30 -4.87
CA ALA A 701 16.14 -42.34 -3.89
C ALA A 701 17.20 -41.31 -3.44
N LYS A 702 18.43 -41.79 -3.11
CA LYS A 702 19.55 -40.89 -2.77
C LYS A 702 19.92 -39.96 -3.93
N ARG A 703 19.93 -40.47 -5.16
CA ARG A 703 20.22 -39.65 -6.35
C ARG A 703 19.17 -38.59 -6.55
N PHE A 704 17.88 -38.93 -6.41
CA PHE A 704 16.77 -37.99 -6.51
C PHE A 704 16.88 -36.90 -5.45
N ILE A 705 17.06 -37.27 -4.18
CA ILE A 705 17.19 -36.32 -3.05
C ILE A 705 18.36 -35.33 -3.27
N GLN A 706 19.47 -35.82 -3.85
CA GLN A 706 20.63 -34.96 -4.13
C GLN A 706 20.44 -34.07 -5.36
N GLY A 707 19.63 -34.49 -6.31
CA GLY A 707 19.49 -33.80 -7.60
C GLY A 707 18.36 -32.81 -7.68
N VAL A 708 17.31 -33.00 -6.90
CA VAL A 708 16.15 -32.10 -6.86
C VAL A 708 16.42 -30.91 -5.94
N ASP A 709 16.32 -29.70 -6.50
CA ASP A 709 16.58 -28.45 -5.76
C ASP A 709 15.28 -27.83 -5.21
N SER A 710 14.55 -28.60 -4.42
CA SER A 710 13.33 -28.15 -3.76
C SER A 710 13.51 -27.98 -2.26
N ALA A 711 12.66 -27.15 -1.66
CA ALA A 711 12.71 -26.86 -0.22
C ALA A 711 12.46 -28.12 0.61
N CYS A 712 11.58 -28.99 0.14
CA CYS A 712 11.29 -30.29 0.74
C CYS A 712 11.40 -31.37 -0.34
N VAL A 713 12.18 -32.43 -0.07
CA VAL A 713 12.35 -33.57 -0.96
C VAL A 713 12.10 -34.84 -0.17
N PHE A 714 11.12 -35.62 -0.60
CA PHE A 714 10.65 -36.79 0.15
C PHE A 714 10.90 -38.09 -0.61
N HIS A 715 11.16 -39.13 0.16
CA HIS A 715 11.24 -40.51 -0.31
C HIS A 715 10.13 -41.33 0.35
N ASN A 716 9.28 -41.96 -0.45
CA ASN A 716 8.17 -42.80 -0.02
C ASN A 716 7.23 -42.10 0.99
N ALA A 717 6.94 -40.81 0.74
CA ALA A 717 6.05 -40.04 1.58
C ALA A 717 5.28 -39.02 0.76
N SER A 718 4.05 -38.71 1.19
CA SER A 718 3.18 -37.73 0.57
C SER A 718 3.77 -36.32 0.67
N THR A 719 3.61 -35.53 -0.40
CA THR A 719 4.01 -34.11 -0.40
C THR A 719 3.27 -33.28 0.66
N ARG A 720 2.11 -33.78 1.12
CA ARG A 720 1.27 -33.15 2.14
C ARG A 720 1.94 -33.06 3.52
N PHE A 721 3.02 -33.80 3.76
CA PHE A 721 3.81 -33.68 4.98
C PHE A 721 4.57 -32.37 5.10
N ALA A 722 4.78 -31.61 4.02
CA ALA A 722 5.46 -30.30 4.02
C ALA A 722 4.62 -29.22 4.69
N ASP A 723 4.44 -29.29 5.99
CA ASP A 723 3.59 -28.46 6.83
C ASP A 723 4.21 -28.28 8.22
N GLY A 724 4.19 -27.07 8.76
CA GLY A 724 4.84 -26.76 10.03
C GLY A 724 4.31 -27.55 11.22
N TYR A 725 3.01 -27.87 11.27
CA TYR A 725 2.44 -28.70 12.33
C TYR A 725 2.91 -30.17 12.19
N ARG A 726 2.83 -30.71 10.96
CA ARG A 726 3.26 -32.08 10.65
C ARG A 726 4.78 -32.27 10.82
N PHE A 727 5.57 -31.23 10.62
CA PHE A 727 7.03 -31.23 10.90
C PHE A 727 7.34 -31.11 12.39
N GLY A 728 6.35 -30.94 13.25
CA GLY A 728 6.54 -30.78 14.68
C GLY A 728 6.99 -29.39 15.11
N LEU A 729 6.90 -28.39 14.22
CA LEU A 729 7.23 -27.00 14.52
C LEU A 729 6.11 -26.26 15.28
N GLY A 730 4.98 -26.92 15.53
CA GLY A 730 3.79 -26.33 16.14
C GLY A 730 2.98 -25.47 15.18
N ALA A 731 3.61 -24.55 14.50
CA ALA A 731 3.04 -23.74 13.42
C ALA A 731 4.14 -23.21 12.49
N GLU A 732 3.73 -22.56 11.41
CA GLU A 732 4.61 -21.87 10.46
C GLU A 732 4.09 -20.46 10.12
N VAL A 733 4.98 -19.52 9.89
CA VAL A 733 4.58 -18.22 9.31
C VAL A 733 4.30 -18.34 7.81
N GLY A 734 4.73 -19.41 7.17
CA GLY A 734 4.58 -19.73 5.75
C GLY A 734 5.63 -20.74 5.31
N ILE A 735 5.53 -21.12 4.04
CA ILE A 735 6.55 -21.94 3.39
C ILE A 735 7.36 -21.02 2.47
N SER A 736 8.69 -21.14 2.53
CA SER A 736 9.59 -20.35 1.70
C SER A 736 10.29 -21.25 0.67
N THR A 737 10.29 -20.84 -0.58
CA THR A 737 11.08 -21.45 -1.65
C THR A 737 12.39 -20.67 -1.90
N SER A 738 12.65 -19.62 -1.13
CA SER A 738 13.88 -18.84 -1.22
C SER A 738 15.11 -19.68 -0.90
N ARG A 739 16.23 -19.38 -1.54
CA ARG A 739 17.52 -19.97 -1.25
C ARG A 739 18.33 -19.18 -0.24
N ILE A 740 17.86 -17.97 0.09
CA ILE A 740 18.49 -17.07 1.04
C ILE A 740 17.67 -17.08 2.31
N HIS A 741 18.34 -17.27 3.46
CA HIS A 741 17.81 -17.35 4.81
C HIS A 741 17.00 -18.66 5.04
N ALA A 742 15.66 -18.57 5.31
CA ALA A 742 14.84 -19.75 5.61
C ALA A 742 14.25 -20.38 4.34
N ARG A 743 14.19 -21.72 4.31
CA ARG A 743 13.65 -22.52 3.21
C ARG A 743 12.75 -23.65 3.76
N GLY A 744 11.64 -23.96 3.08
CA GLY A 744 10.62 -24.90 3.56
C GLY A 744 9.64 -24.26 4.54
N PRO A 745 8.93 -25.05 5.36
CA PRO A 745 8.08 -24.54 6.44
C PRO A 745 8.89 -23.71 7.42
N VAL A 746 8.50 -22.44 7.63
CA VAL A 746 9.25 -21.47 8.41
C VAL A 746 8.66 -21.36 9.82
N GLY A 747 9.30 -22.02 10.78
CA GLY A 747 9.01 -21.93 12.21
C GLY A 747 9.84 -20.85 12.91
N VAL A 748 10.03 -20.98 14.23
CA VAL A 748 10.77 -20.01 15.07
C VAL A 748 12.18 -19.75 14.58
N GLU A 749 12.93 -20.81 14.20
CA GLU A 749 14.32 -20.68 13.75
C GLU A 749 14.45 -19.81 12.49
N GLY A 750 13.50 -19.91 11.55
CA GLY A 750 13.50 -19.09 10.34
C GLY A 750 13.16 -17.61 10.58
N LEU A 751 12.75 -17.22 11.78
CA LEU A 751 12.52 -15.84 12.21
C LEU A 751 13.69 -15.26 13.03
N LEU A 752 14.81 -15.97 13.07
CA LEU A 752 16.04 -15.56 13.74
C LEU A 752 17.14 -15.26 12.71
N THR A 753 18.02 -14.35 13.06
CA THR A 753 19.30 -14.14 12.39
C THR A 753 20.44 -14.33 13.36
N THR A 754 21.68 -14.01 12.99
CA THR A 754 22.85 -14.20 13.85
C THR A 754 23.62 -12.90 14.02
N LYS A 755 24.27 -12.77 15.20
CA LYS A 755 25.27 -11.73 15.45
C LYS A 755 26.54 -12.31 16.08
N TRP A 756 27.63 -11.62 15.94
CA TRP A 756 28.90 -11.97 16.54
C TRP A 756 29.10 -11.21 17.85
N LEU A 757 29.53 -11.90 18.88
CA LEU A 757 29.93 -11.37 20.19
C LEU A 757 31.42 -11.66 20.40
N LEU A 758 32.22 -10.61 20.50
CA LEU A 758 33.63 -10.72 20.85
C LEU A 758 33.82 -10.28 22.30
N ARG A 759 34.41 -11.17 23.11
CA ARG A 759 34.80 -10.88 24.49
C ARG A 759 36.30 -10.90 24.60
N GLY A 760 36.90 -9.85 25.11
CA GLY A 760 38.32 -9.70 25.32
C GLY A 760 38.65 -8.96 26.60
N ASP A 761 39.91 -8.89 26.96
CA ASP A 761 40.46 -8.20 28.12
C ASP A 761 41.51 -7.17 27.63
N GLY A 762 41.03 -6.07 27.01
CA GLY A 762 41.89 -5.03 26.50
C GLY A 762 42.73 -5.37 25.26
N HIS A 763 42.33 -6.38 24.49
CA HIS A 763 43.06 -6.81 23.29
C HIS A 763 42.94 -5.78 22.16
N LEU A 764 44.10 -5.48 21.53
CA LEU A 764 44.25 -4.58 20.40
C LEU A 764 44.67 -5.34 19.15
N VAL A 765 44.14 -4.98 17.98
CA VAL A 765 44.56 -5.59 16.70
C VAL A 765 46.05 -5.44 16.43
N SER A 766 46.67 -4.34 16.84
CA SER A 766 48.13 -4.09 16.73
C SER A 766 48.98 -5.11 17.50
N GLN A 767 48.45 -5.78 18.50
CA GLN A 767 49.16 -6.80 19.24
C GLN A 767 49.31 -8.12 18.48
N PHE A 768 48.56 -8.30 17.37
CA PHE A 768 48.51 -9.49 16.53
C PHE A 768 49.21 -9.31 15.15
N GLY A 769 49.91 -8.19 14.92
CA GLY A 769 50.70 -7.95 13.72
C GLY A 769 52.01 -8.78 13.70
N GLU A 770 52.82 -8.62 12.64
CA GLU A 770 54.09 -9.35 12.46
C GLU A 770 55.02 -9.15 13.63
N ASP A 771 55.07 -7.96 14.25
CA ASP A 771 55.88 -7.61 15.43
C ASP A 771 55.08 -7.73 16.74
N GLY A 772 53.89 -8.27 16.71
CA GLY A 772 52.93 -8.33 17.83
C GLY A 772 53.29 -9.40 18.85
N LYS A 773 52.94 -9.14 20.12
CA LYS A 773 53.21 -10.07 21.24
C LYS A 773 52.19 -11.22 21.32
N CYS A 774 51.03 -11.10 20.63
CA CYS A 774 49.94 -12.06 20.63
C CYS A 774 49.88 -12.84 19.32
N LYS A 775 49.47 -14.08 19.39
CA LYS A 775 49.24 -14.94 18.22
C LYS A 775 47.78 -15.43 18.20
N PHE A 776 47.18 -15.43 17.01
CA PHE A 776 45.87 -16.08 16.81
C PHE A 776 46.03 -17.61 16.98
N VAL A 777 45.08 -18.20 17.69
CA VAL A 777 44.98 -19.66 17.91
C VAL A 777 43.88 -20.25 17.04
N HIS A 778 42.79 -19.54 16.88
CA HIS A 778 41.58 -19.95 16.13
C HIS A 778 41.05 -21.34 16.55
N GLU A 779 41.07 -21.61 17.84
CA GLU A 779 40.58 -22.88 18.40
C GLU A 779 39.08 -22.89 18.45
N GLN A 780 38.43 -23.91 17.84
CA GLN A 780 37.01 -24.06 17.91
C GLN A 780 36.61 -24.69 19.26
N LEU A 781 35.76 -23.99 20.01
CA LEU A 781 35.29 -24.47 21.31
C LEU A 781 34.02 -25.31 21.15
N GLU A 782 33.87 -26.29 22.01
CA GLU A 782 32.63 -27.07 22.09
C GLU A 782 31.47 -26.16 22.51
N VAL A 783 30.34 -26.25 21.78
CA VAL A 783 29.12 -25.48 22.06
C VAL A 783 28.14 -26.43 22.75
N TYR A 784 27.86 -26.16 24.01
CA TYR A 784 26.82 -26.88 24.75
C TYR A 784 25.52 -26.08 24.69
N PRO A 785 24.35 -26.70 24.45
CA PRO A 785 23.07 -26.01 24.30
C PRO A 785 22.72 -25.00 25.40
N ASP A 786 23.23 -25.19 26.63
CA ASP A 786 22.94 -24.37 27.82
C ASP A 786 24.09 -23.41 28.23
N SER A 787 25.12 -23.27 27.46
CA SER A 787 26.36 -22.61 27.93
C SER A 787 26.25 -21.09 28.11
N TYR A 788 25.29 -20.42 27.47
CA TYR A 788 25.12 -18.97 27.58
C TYR A 788 24.33 -18.54 28.85
N ASN A 789 23.28 -19.28 29.20
CA ASN A 789 22.42 -18.95 30.34
C ASN A 789 23.04 -19.26 31.71
N LYS A 790 23.99 -20.20 31.81
CA LYS A 790 24.66 -20.53 33.08
C LYS A 790 25.75 -19.52 33.48
N ARG A 791 26.37 -18.82 32.51
CA ARG A 791 27.42 -17.85 32.81
C ARG A 791 26.91 -16.44 33.16
N THR A 792 25.68 -16.07 32.70
CA THR A 792 25.04 -14.79 33.07
C THR A 792 24.26 -14.84 34.38
N ALA A 793 24.02 -16.02 34.96
CA ALA A 793 23.37 -16.20 36.25
C ALA A 793 24.36 -16.30 37.45
N SER A 794 25.68 -16.29 37.16
CA SER A 794 26.75 -16.35 38.18
C SER A 794 27.55 -15.04 38.29
N GLU A 795 27.21 -14.00 37.55
CA GLU A 795 27.61 -12.60 37.75
C GLU A 795 26.39 -11.75 38.17
#